data_4acab55e89d90c0a5e9aec299d412b27
#
_entry.id   4acab55e89d90c0a5e9aec299d412b27
#
_cell.length_a   1.000
_cell.length_b   1.000
_cell.length_c   1.000
_cell.angle_alpha   90.00
_cell.angle_beta   90.00
_cell.angle_gamma   90.00
#
_symmetry.space_group_name_H-M   'P 1'
#
loop_
_entity.id
_entity.type
_entity.pdbx_description
1 polymer ?
#
loop_
_entity_poly.entity_id
_entity_poly.type
_entity_poly.pdbx_seq_one_letter_code
_entity_poly.pdbx_strand_id
1 'polypeptide(L)'
;MRAHRLPALSLLLGLTLPLPVLADPELAARLDGQPLPLSWNALANDRYDIELSLAPGQLQLRMPQASGEAVALAPFRRQPLGTDSIYRYEVPEAGRYRLIVETGAAPALRLLPIKAAEPQAATAVCKPWEGGAVEVTVGEVFHDGETLRDALSGATAVVRDGRVRLQPAAGSDGLLLLERAEAPEQPVARDWRNAIVYFVLTDRFANGDQGNDRSYGREPDGEQEIGTFHGGDLKGLTERLDHIASLGVDALWISAPYEQIHGWVGGGDRGDFRHYGYHGYYALDFTQLDANMGSDDDLRTLISEAHARGIRVLFDVVMNHPGYSTLQDMQQQGFGALRNGMADYLPEQWSAWQPEPHENLHAYHNLVDFEHPNWAAWWGRDWVRAGIADYDTPPSSTVDPLKGSLAFLPDFRTESEAVVALPEFLARKAQTRAEPREGYRVRDYLIEWLTGWVREFGVDGFRVDTVKHVEPATWAELRAAAERARADWARTNPDDPMASEPFWMVGEVFGHGPEASDYLNQGFDALINFDFQEQAVAASDCLAAAEPSYADYARRLAETPGHNLLSYASSHDTALFNQLAKGDLTRQRGLAAALLLAPGAVQVYYGDESARAFGASGSDPYQGTRSSMNWAEHERPEIAGLIEHWQRIGQFRARHPAIGAGEHKLLSPGQPYAFARELGEDKVIVVQAR
;
A
#
# COMPACT_ATOMS: atom_id res chain seq x y z
N MET A 1 -22.70 35.28 22.52
CA MET A 1 -22.19 33.92 22.37
C MET A 1 -20.72 34.04 21.94
N ARG A 2 -19.81 33.81 22.86
CA ARG A 2 -18.37 34.00 22.63
C ARG A 2 -17.78 32.68 22.20
N ALA A 3 -17.22 32.62 20.98
CA ALA A 3 -16.42 31.52 20.51
C ALA A 3 -15.08 31.54 21.27
N HIS A 4 -14.87 30.55 22.11
CA HIS A 4 -13.57 30.31 22.72
C HIS A 4 -12.65 29.70 21.66
N ARG A 5 -11.69 30.49 21.18
CA ARG A 5 -10.50 29.98 20.50
C ARG A 5 -9.67 29.28 21.56
N LEU A 6 -9.57 28.00 21.52
CA LEU A 6 -8.53 27.22 22.20
C LEU A 6 -7.21 27.46 21.46
N PRO A 7 -6.12 27.85 22.13
CA PRO A 7 -4.83 27.96 21.48
C PRO A 7 -4.31 26.56 21.14
N ALA A 8 -3.78 26.42 19.95
CA ALA A 8 -3.17 25.18 19.44
C ALA A 8 -2.02 24.60 20.29
N LEU A 9 -1.60 25.35 21.32
CA LEU A 9 -0.55 24.95 22.28
C LEU A 9 -1.01 23.94 23.33
N SER A 10 -2.30 23.74 23.52
CA SER A 10 -2.83 22.89 24.59
C SER A 10 -2.90 21.41 24.23
N LEU A 11 -2.79 21.04 22.96
CA LEU A 11 -2.75 19.63 22.54
C LEU A 11 -1.33 19.00 22.64
N LEU A 12 -0.30 19.83 22.72
CA LEU A 12 1.09 19.36 22.88
C LEU A 12 1.45 18.99 24.33
N LEU A 13 0.61 19.34 25.30
CA LEU A 13 0.88 19.14 26.72
C LEU A 13 0.36 17.82 27.29
N GLY A 14 -0.28 16.99 26.50
CA GLY A 14 -0.82 15.69 26.93
C GLY A 14 0.08 14.47 26.68
N LEU A 15 1.15 14.64 25.91
CA LEU A 15 2.12 13.57 25.64
C LEU A 15 3.22 13.62 26.69
N THR A 16 3.21 12.74 27.66
CA THR A 16 4.26 12.52 28.68
C THR A 16 5.47 11.80 28.09
N LEU A 17 5.90 12.21 26.91
CA LEU A 17 7.17 11.79 26.34
C LEU A 17 8.26 12.80 26.71
N PRO A 18 9.53 12.42 26.78
CA PRO A 18 10.61 13.37 26.92
C PRO A 18 10.75 14.17 25.63
N LEU A 19 9.77 15.04 25.36
CA LEU A 19 9.72 15.97 24.25
C LEU A 19 9.91 17.43 24.69
N PRO A 20 10.79 17.75 25.66
CA PRO A 20 11.11 19.14 25.91
C PRO A 20 11.78 19.78 24.70
N VAL A 21 12.31 18.98 23.76
CA VAL A 21 13.11 19.49 22.64
C VAL A 21 12.25 20.25 21.63
N LEU A 22 11.05 19.78 21.30
CA LEU A 22 10.18 20.49 20.34
C LEU A 22 9.16 21.43 21.01
N ALA A 23 8.89 21.23 22.28
CA ALA A 23 8.12 22.16 23.10
C ALA A 23 9.00 23.31 23.67
N ASP A 24 10.31 23.20 23.56
CA ASP A 24 11.25 24.20 24.06
C ASP A 24 11.39 25.35 23.04
N PRO A 25 11.09 26.60 23.44
CA PRO A 25 11.31 27.77 22.60
C PRO A 25 12.78 27.98 22.17
N GLU A 26 13.71 27.20 22.68
CA GLU A 26 15.12 27.24 22.30
C GLU A 26 15.42 26.51 20.98
N LEU A 27 14.50 25.68 20.43
CA LEU A 27 14.68 25.16 19.06
C LEU A 27 14.56 26.31 18.08
N ALA A 28 15.67 26.78 17.58
CA ALA A 28 15.72 27.91 16.68
C ALA A 28 16.25 27.52 15.30
N ALA A 29 15.54 27.95 14.26
CA ALA A 29 16.03 27.92 12.89
C ALA A 29 16.48 29.30 12.45
N ARG A 30 17.53 29.35 11.63
CA ARG A 30 18.03 30.56 11.00
C ARG A 30 18.43 30.27 9.56
N LEU A 31 18.13 31.21 8.65
CA LEU A 31 18.66 31.21 7.28
C LEU A 31 19.58 32.42 7.15
N ASP A 32 20.85 32.21 6.82
CA ASP A 32 21.88 33.25 6.76
C ASP A 32 21.91 34.14 8.02
N GLY A 33 21.72 33.50 9.18
CA GLY A 33 21.70 34.17 10.47
C GLY A 33 20.39 34.88 10.82
N GLN A 34 19.42 34.97 9.91
CA GLN A 34 18.10 35.54 10.19
C GLN A 34 17.17 34.50 10.80
N PRO A 35 16.42 34.82 11.87
CA PRO A 35 15.49 33.88 12.47
C PRO A 35 14.39 33.44 11.50
N LEU A 36 14.09 32.13 11.49
CA LEU A 36 12.93 31.57 10.81
C LEU A 36 11.88 31.17 11.85
N PRO A 37 10.62 31.63 11.72
CA PRO A 37 9.54 31.13 12.56
C PRO A 37 9.23 29.68 12.24
N LEU A 38 9.09 28.85 13.28
CA LEU A 38 8.72 27.44 13.13
C LEU A 38 7.33 27.19 13.72
N SER A 39 6.46 26.54 12.93
CA SER A 39 5.14 26.06 13.40
C SER A 39 5.01 24.61 12.98
N TRP A 40 5.17 23.71 13.93
CA TRP A 40 5.27 22.28 13.68
C TRP A 40 3.90 21.60 13.50
N ASN A 41 3.84 20.65 12.56
CA ASN A 41 2.76 19.67 12.48
C ASN A 41 3.25 18.37 13.13
N ALA A 42 2.50 17.83 14.06
CA ALA A 42 2.77 16.49 14.59
C ALA A 42 2.23 15.46 13.57
N LEU A 43 3.09 14.58 13.09
CA LEU A 43 2.72 13.54 12.11
C LEU A 43 2.39 12.21 12.77
N ALA A 44 3.19 11.81 13.77
CA ALA A 44 3.03 10.59 14.56
C ALA A 44 3.94 10.68 15.78
N ASN A 45 3.98 9.64 16.62
CA ASN A 45 4.86 9.56 17.78
C ASN A 45 6.28 10.01 17.43
N ASP A 46 6.74 11.05 18.13
CA ASP A 46 8.08 11.59 18.01
C ASP A 46 8.49 12.15 16.64
N ARG A 47 7.55 12.29 15.68
CA ARG A 47 7.83 12.84 14.37
C ARG A 47 7.02 14.09 14.10
N TYR A 48 7.71 15.14 13.65
CA TYR A 48 7.14 16.45 13.36
C TYR A 48 7.62 16.93 12.00
N ASP A 49 6.80 17.65 11.28
CA ASP A 49 7.22 18.33 10.06
C ASP A 49 6.83 19.80 10.04
N ILE A 50 7.49 20.54 9.18
CA ILE A 50 7.15 21.91 8.83
C ILE A 50 7.54 22.17 7.39
N GLU A 51 6.69 22.88 6.65
CA GLU A 51 7.04 23.38 5.34
C GLU A 51 7.66 24.77 5.46
N LEU A 52 8.82 24.96 4.84
CA LEU A 52 9.59 26.18 4.83
C LEU A 52 9.76 26.69 3.40
N SER A 53 9.52 27.97 3.18
CA SER A 53 9.98 28.66 1.96
C SER A 53 11.38 29.20 2.20
N LEU A 54 12.38 28.62 1.56
CA LEU A 54 13.77 28.98 1.75
C LEU A 54 14.35 29.65 0.50
N ALA A 55 15.17 30.68 0.70
CA ALA A 55 16.09 31.19 -0.32
C ALA A 55 17.39 30.39 -0.30
N PRO A 56 18.23 30.43 -1.35
CA PRO A 56 19.57 29.89 -1.29
C PRO A 56 20.33 30.50 -0.11
N GLY A 57 21.06 29.70 0.62
CA GLY A 57 21.81 30.17 1.78
C GLY A 57 22.02 29.08 2.83
N GLN A 58 22.62 29.47 3.96
CA GLN A 58 22.94 28.54 5.03
C GLN A 58 21.80 28.42 6.04
N LEU A 59 21.08 27.30 6.01
CA LEU A 59 20.11 26.92 7.06
C LEU A 59 20.86 26.38 8.29
N GLN A 60 20.55 26.93 9.44
CA GLN A 60 21.09 26.49 10.73
C GLN A 60 19.93 26.14 11.67
N LEU A 61 19.98 24.93 12.21
CA LEU A 61 19.07 24.46 13.24
C LEU A 61 19.86 24.23 14.53
N ARG A 62 19.41 24.84 15.62
CA ARG A 62 19.98 24.64 16.95
C ARG A 62 19.06 23.71 17.74
N MET A 63 19.61 22.60 18.21
CA MET A 63 18.92 21.62 19.02
C MET A 63 19.66 21.35 20.32
N PRO A 64 18.99 21.29 21.48
CA PRO A 64 19.59 20.81 22.73
C PRO A 64 20.05 19.36 22.50
N GLN A 65 21.18 19.01 23.09
CA GLN A 65 21.72 17.66 23.03
C GLN A 65 20.91 16.79 23.98
N ALA A 66 20.05 15.91 23.44
CA ALA A 66 19.47 14.82 24.22
C ALA A 66 20.59 13.93 24.75
N SER A 67 20.41 13.31 25.91
CA SER A 67 21.38 12.40 26.54
C SER A 67 21.57 11.15 25.67
N GLY A 68 22.39 11.25 24.62
CA GLY A 68 22.70 10.25 23.63
C GLY A 68 23.33 10.87 22.38
N GLU A 69 24.14 10.14 21.64
CA GLU A 69 24.70 10.64 20.38
C GLU A 69 23.60 10.80 19.32
N ALA A 70 23.32 12.04 18.94
CA ALA A 70 22.41 12.32 17.85
C ALA A 70 23.04 11.98 16.50
N VAL A 71 22.41 11.13 15.72
CA VAL A 71 22.82 10.79 14.36
C VAL A 71 22.42 11.93 13.43
N ALA A 72 23.39 12.60 12.83
CA ALA A 72 23.12 13.54 11.75
C ALA A 72 22.89 12.76 10.46
N LEU A 73 21.65 12.71 9.98
CA LEU A 73 21.35 12.18 8.65
C LEU A 73 21.76 13.20 7.58
N ALA A 74 22.37 12.71 6.51
CA ALA A 74 22.66 13.57 5.35
C ALA A 74 21.38 14.30 4.91
N PRO A 75 21.43 15.60 4.54
CA PRO A 75 22.64 16.34 4.16
C PRO A 75 23.16 17.31 5.22
N PHE A 76 22.68 17.27 6.46
CA PHE A 76 23.09 18.20 7.51
C PHE A 76 24.51 17.92 8.03
N ARG A 77 25.30 18.98 8.25
CA ARG A 77 26.59 18.92 8.96
C ARG A 77 26.38 19.33 10.41
N ARG A 78 26.66 18.43 11.34
CA ARG A 78 26.58 18.68 12.78
C ARG A 78 27.83 19.39 13.30
N GLN A 79 27.62 20.39 14.14
CA GLN A 79 28.68 21.03 14.91
C GLN A 79 28.28 21.10 16.40
N PRO A 80 29.03 20.48 17.33
CA PRO A 80 28.75 20.59 18.77
C PRO A 80 28.92 22.05 19.26
N LEU A 81 28.00 22.49 20.12
CA LEU A 81 28.07 23.82 20.74
C LEU A 81 27.64 23.70 22.21
N GLY A 82 28.60 23.44 23.11
CA GLY A 82 28.31 23.23 24.54
C GLY A 82 27.37 22.04 24.75
N THR A 83 26.22 22.28 25.35
CA THR A 83 25.14 21.30 25.54
C THR A 83 24.22 21.16 24.34
N ASP A 84 24.46 21.91 23.28
CA ASP A 84 23.62 21.94 22.10
C ASP A 84 24.37 21.43 20.85
N SER A 85 23.63 21.12 19.81
CA SER A 85 24.18 20.84 18.48
C SER A 85 23.61 21.82 17.49
N ILE A 86 24.46 22.33 16.61
CA ILE A 86 24.06 23.12 15.46
C ILE A 86 24.14 22.21 14.21
N TYR A 87 23.06 22.11 13.48
CA TYR A 87 22.98 21.42 12.22
C TYR A 87 22.94 22.45 11.09
N ARG A 88 23.84 22.32 10.13
CA ARG A 88 23.96 23.23 9.01
C ARG A 88 23.68 22.53 7.69
N TYR A 89 22.95 23.18 6.84
CA TYR A 89 22.66 22.75 5.48
C TYR A 89 22.75 23.94 4.53
N GLU A 90 23.47 23.77 3.45
CA GLU A 90 23.47 24.75 2.36
C GLU A 90 22.25 24.50 1.47
N VAL A 91 21.29 25.42 1.49
CA VAL A 91 20.12 25.42 0.62
C VAL A 91 20.58 25.79 -0.78
N PRO A 92 20.54 24.88 -1.77
CA PRO A 92 21.15 25.14 -3.07
C PRO A 92 20.31 26.08 -3.94
N GLU A 93 19.01 26.04 -3.82
CA GLU A 93 18.06 26.77 -4.65
C GLU A 93 16.91 27.35 -3.83
N ALA A 94 16.32 28.45 -4.30
CA ALA A 94 15.10 28.97 -3.69
C ALA A 94 13.94 27.99 -3.95
N GLY A 95 13.18 27.66 -2.90
CA GLY A 95 12.09 26.72 -3.04
C GLY A 95 11.34 26.46 -1.74
N ARG A 96 10.35 25.57 -1.83
CA ARG A 96 9.69 25.00 -0.66
C ARG A 96 10.44 23.75 -0.23
N TYR A 97 10.60 23.62 1.07
CA TYR A 97 11.29 22.48 1.69
C TYR A 97 10.45 21.97 2.84
N ARG A 98 10.41 20.65 3.01
CA ARG A 98 9.83 20.00 4.19
C ARG A 98 10.95 19.62 5.13
N LEU A 99 10.99 20.26 6.30
CA LEU A 99 11.87 19.89 7.39
C LEU A 99 11.14 18.88 8.27
N ILE A 100 11.70 17.69 8.38
CA ILE A 100 11.18 16.62 9.23
C ILE A 100 12.14 16.50 10.42
N VAL A 101 11.56 16.49 11.63
CA VAL A 101 12.28 16.28 12.89
C VAL A 101 11.70 15.05 13.56
N GLU A 102 12.53 14.08 13.79
CA GLU A 102 12.22 12.91 14.60
C GLU A 102 12.89 13.09 15.95
N THR A 103 12.12 12.94 17.03
CA THR A 103 12.59 13.05 18.40
C THR A 103 12.56 11.69 19.05
N GLY A 104 13.43 11.44 19.99
CA GLY A 104 13.53 10.14 20.63
C GLY A 104 14.95 9.88 21.09
N ALA A 105 15.32 8.63 21.35
CA ALA A 105 16.66 8.27 21.80
C ALA A 105 17.77 8.60 20.78
N ALA A 106 17.42 8.76 19.50
CA ALA A 106 18.32 9.20 18.43
C ALA A 106 17.60 10.18 17.50
N PRO A 107 17.57 11.49 17.83
CA PRO A 107 16.86 12.46 17.01
C PRO A 107 17.45 12.57 15.60
N ALA A 108 16.59 12.63 14.60
CA ALA A 108 16.95 12.74 13.19
C ALA A 108 16.37 14.02 12.57
N LEU A 109 17.13 14.61 11.64
CA LEU A 109 16.73 15.78 10.88
C LEU A 109 16.82 15.48 9.39
N ARG A 110 15.76 15.78 8.66
CA ARG A 110 15.75 15.69 7.18
C ARG A 110 15.21 16.99 6.61
N LEU A 111 15.84 17.51 5.58
CA LEU A 111 15.32 18.59 4.75
C LEU A 111 15.13 18.05 3.34
N LEU A 112 13.88 17.94 2.92
CA LEU A 112 13.52 17.45 1.60
C LEU A 112 13.06 18.64 0.77
N PRO A 113 13.63 18.87 -0.43
CA PRO A 113 13.05 19.85 -1.35
C PRO A 113 11.64 19.36 -1.69
N ILE A 114 10.64 20.16 -1.36
CA ILE A 114 9.34 20.02 -2.00
C ILE A 114 9.59 20.57 -3.38
N LYS A 115 9.83 19.71 -4.37
CA LYS A 115 9.83 20.17 -5.76
C LYS A 115 8.56 20.97 -5.90
N ALA A 116 8.67 22.25 -6.25
CA ALA A 116 7.52 23.00 -6.66
C ALA A 116 6.86 22.10 -7.72
N ALA A 117 5.62 21.66 -7.46
CA ALA A 117 4.80 21.28 -8.57
C ALA A 117 5.01 22.40 -9.58
N GLU A 118 5.45 22.07 -10.78
CA GLU A 118 5.55 23.09 -11.86
C GLU A 118 4.30 23.95 -11.76
N PRO A 119 4.38 25.28 -11.95
CA PRO A 119 3.36 26.22 -11.53
C PRO A 119 2.01 25.61 -11.79
N GLN A 120 1.26 25.33 -10.72
CA GLN A 120 -0.03 24.64 -10.80
C GLN A 120 -0.78 25.35 -11.93
N ALA A 121 -0.95 24.66 -13.04
CA ALA A 121 -1.81 25.14 -14.11
C ALA A 121 -3.06 25.60 -13.38
N ALA A 122 -3.36 26.89 -13.44
CA ALA A 122 -4.33 27.61 -12.64
C ALA A 122 -5.47 26.66 -12.34
N THR A 123 -5.72 26.35 -11.07
CA THR A 123 -6.60 25.27 -10.61
C THR A 123 -7.76 25.15 -11.56
N ALA A 124 -7.76 24.13 -12.42
CA ALA A 124 -8.73 24.02 -13.50
C ALA A 124 -10.10 23.96 -12.83
N VAL A 125 -10.82 25.08 -12.86
CA VAL A 125 -12.16 25.15 -12.29
C VAL A 125 -13.08 24.52 -13.33
N CYS A 126 -13.31 23.22 -13.18
CA CYS A 126 -14.32 22.53 -13.98
C CYS A 126 -15.69 23.08 -13.63
N LYS A 127 -16.38 23.62 -14.61
CA LYS A 127 -17.79 24.00 -14.45
C LYS A 127 -18.65 22.76 -14.66
N PRO A 128 -19.74 22.59 -13.89
CA PRO A 128 -20.66 21.50 -14.15
C PRO A 128 -21.08 21.45 -15.63
N TRP A 129 -21.15 20.23 -16.18
CA TRP A 129 -21.67 20.07 -17.54
C TRP A 129 -23.19 20.32 -17.53
N GLU A 130 -23.62 21.31 -18.33
CA GLU A 130 -25.02 21.76 -18.40
C GLU A 130 -25.88 20.89 -19.36
N GLY A 131 -25.31 19.81 -19.91
CA GLY A 131 -25.96 18.95 -20.88
C GLY A 131 -25.67 19.35 -22.33
N GLY A 132 -26.17 18.55 -23.27
CA GLY A 132 -26.03 18.79 -24.71
C GLY A 132 -24.84 18.04 -25.34
N ALA A 133 -24.76 18.15 -26.68
CA ALA A 133 -23.69 17.51 -27.44
C ALA A 133 -22.39 18.33 -27.37
N VAL A 134 -21.27 17.64 -27.27
CA VAL A 134 -19.91 18.19 -27.21
C VAL A 134 -19.24 17.99 -28.56
N GLU A 135 -18.64 19.03 -29.10
CA GLU A 135 -17.78 18.97 -30.28
C GLU A 135 -16.33 18.76 -29.82
N VAL A 136 -15.68 17.76 -30.40
CA VAL A 136 -14.32 17.35 -30.03
C VAL A 136 -13.44 17.34 -31.27
N THR A 137 -12.28 18.00 -31.22
CA THR A 137 -11.23 17.90 -32.24
C THR A 137 -10.50 16.56 -32.09
N VAL A 138 -10.52 15.74 -33.13
CA VAL A 138 -9.98 14.37 -33.14
C VAL A 138 -9.01 14.12 -34.30
N GLY A 139 -8.86 15.08 -35.22
CA GLY A 139 -8.13 14.95 -36.50
C GLY A 139 -6.64 14.67 -36.36
N GLU A 140 -6.07 14.87 -35.17
CA GLU A 140 -4.66 14.52 -34.88
C GLU A 140 -4.48 13.01 -34.59
N VAL A 141 -5.58 12.27 -34.32
CA VAL A 141 -5.59 10.86 -33.92
C VAL A 141 -6.38 10.00 -34.92
N PHE A 142 -7.54 10.50 -35.37
CA PHE A 142 -8.45 9.82 -36.26
C PHE A 142 -8.71 10.63 -37.55
N HIS A 143 -8.82 9.96 -38.68
CA HIS A 143 -8.98 10.59 -39.99
C HIS A 143 -10.45 10.82 -40.37
N ASP A 144 -10.68 11.76 -41.24
CA ASP A 144 -12.00 12.00 -41.81
C ASP A 144 -12.56 10.72 -42.47
N GLY A 145 -13.80 10.44 -42.17
CA GLY A 145 -14.48 9.22 -42.61
C GLY A 145 -14.45 8.04 -41.62
N GLU A 146 -13.55 8.05 -40.62
CA GLU A 146 -13.60 7.05 -39.56
C GLU A 146 -14.84 7.24 -38.69
N THR A 147 -15.43 6.14 -38.22
CA THR A 147 -16.55 6.16 -37.29
C THR A 147 -16.04 5.90 -35.87
N LEU A 148 -16.27 6.85 -34.98
CA LEU A 148 -15.93 6.73 -33.56
C LEU A 148 -17.18 6.37 -32.74
N ARG A 149 -16.97 5.65 -31.65
CA ARG A 149 -17.99 5.28 -30.67
C ARG A 149 -17.59 5.82 -29.30
N ASP A 150 -18.54 6.36 -28.55
CA ASP A 150 -18.39 6.57 -27.11
C ASP A 150 -18.66 5.26 -26.37
N ALA A 151 -17.69 4.73 -25.66
CA ALA A 151 -17.79 3.46 -24.93
C ALA A 151 -18.82 3.52 -23.78
N LEU A 152 -19.14 4.71 -23.25
CA LEU A 152 -20.10 4.86 -22.15
C LEU A 152 -21.56 4.86 -22.63
N SER A 153 -21.86 5.48 -23.78
CA SER A 153 -23.22 5.59 -24.30
C SER A 153 -23.50 4.62 -25.45
N GLY A 154 -22.46 4.13 -26.13
CA GLY A 154 -22.57 3.40 -27.39
C GLY A 154 -22.89 4.30 -28.60
N ALA A 155 -23.05 5.62 -28.42
CA ALA A 155 -23.33 6.56 -29.49
C ALA A 155 -22.13 6.66 -30.44
N THR A 156 -22.42 6.76 -31.75
CA THR A 156 -21.43 6.84 -32.81
C THR A 156 -21.48 8.17 -33.57
N ALA A 157 -20.33 8.60 -34.09
CA ALA A 157 -20.23 9.74 -34.99
C ALA A 157 -19.11 9.52 -36.01
N VAL A 158 -19.29 10.03 -37.23
CA VAL A 158 -18.28 10.00 -38.29
C VAL A 158 -17.41 11.26 -38.16
N VAL A 159 -16.09 11.09 -38.22
CA VAL A 159 -15.13 12.21 -38.24
C VAL A 159 -15.33 13.02 -39.51
N ARG A 160 -15.50 14.33 -39.36
CA ARG A 160 -15.64 15.31 -40.46
C ARG A 160 -14.86 16.59 -40.13
N ASP A 161 -14.03 17.02 -41.02
CA ASP A 161 -13.14 18.17 -40.83
C ASP A 161 -12.32 18.06 -39.53
N GLY A 162 -11.85 16.84 -39.22
CA GLY A 162 -11.09 16.53 -38.02
C GLY A 162 -11.88 16.62 -36.70
N ARG A 163 -13.22 16.57 -36.75
CA ARG A 163 -14.08 16.70 -35.55
C ARG A 163 -15.18 15.66 -35.49
N VAL A 164 -15.64 15.40 -34.28
CA VAL A 164 -16.87 14.65 -34.00
C VAL A 164 -17.75 15.43 -33.05
N ARG A 165 -19.05 15.15 -33.10
CA ARG A 165 -20.02 15.71 -32.16
C ARG A 165 -20.85 14.60 -31.56
N LEU A 166 -20.70 14.43 -30.22
CA LEU A 166 -21.36 13.38 -29.45
C LEU A 166 -21.96 13.95 -28.17
N GLN A 167 -23.02 13.32 -27.69
CA GLN A 167 -23.64 13.67 -26.41
C GLN A 167 -23.17 12.67 -25.35
N PRO A 168 -22.52 13.13 -24.26
CA PRO A 168 -22.18 12.29 -23.14
C PRO A 168 -23.39 11.55 -22.58
N ALA A 169 -23.18 10.33 -22.09
CA ALA A 169 -24.23 9.53 -21.46
C ALA A 169 -24.81 10.26 -20.23
N ALA A 170 -26.09 10.03 -19.97
CA ALA A 170 -26.68 10.48 -18.71
C ALA A 170 -25.94 9.81 -17.54
N GLY A 171 -25.55 10.59 -16.54
CA GLY A 171 -24.78 10.09 -15.38
C GLY A 171 -23.28 9.87 -15.59
N SER A 172 -22.72 10.15 -16.80
CA SER A 172 -21.28 10.12 -17.05
C SER A 172 -20.56 11.41 -16.60
N ASP A 173 -21.27 12.38 -16.10
CA ASP A 173 -20.74 13.68 -15.69
C ASP A 173 -19.96 14.40 -16.80
N GLY A 174 -20.45 14.25 -18.05
CA GLY A 174 -19.84 14.83 -19.23
C GLY A 174 -18.60 14.09 -19.76
N LEU A 175 -18.32 12.89 -19.28
CA LEU A 175 -17.25 12.03 -19.75
C LEU A 175 -17.64 11.34 -21.06
N LEU A 176 -16.74 11.36 -22.05
CA LEU A 176 -16.77 10.57 -23.27
C LEU A 176 -15.47 9.76 -23.37
N LEU A 177 -15.59 8.49 -23.73
CA LEU A 177 -14.48 7.58 -23.98
C LEU A 177 -14.55 7.13 -25.45
N LEU A 178 -13.77 7.78 -26.30
CA LEU A 178 -13.86 7.60 -27.76
C LEU A 178 -12.88 6.53 -28.23
N GLU A 179 -13.42 5.55 -28.94
CA GLU A 179 -12.71 4.46 -29.60
C GLU A 179 -13.21 4.31 -31.05
N ARG A 180 -12.49 3.57 -31.92
CA ARG A 180 -13.05 3.19 -33.23
C ARG A 180 -14.31 2.35 -33.03
N ALA A 181 -15.34 2.59 -33.82
CA ALA A 181 -16.60 1.84 -33.73
C ALA A 181 -16.42 0.36 -34.18
N GLU A 182 -15.46 0.10 -35.06
CA GLU A 182 -15.06 -1.24 -35.47
C GLU A 182 -13.90 -1.69 -34.57
N ALA A 183 -14.07 -2.86 -33.97
CA ALA A 183 -13.00 -3.47 -33.17
C ALA A 183 -11.76 -3.74 -34.04
N PRO A 184 -10.54 -3.66 -33.50
CA PRO A 184 -9.34 -4.06 -34.23
C PRO A 184 -9.44 -5.54 -34.62
N GLU A 185 -8.96 -5.87 -35.84
CA GLU A 185 -8.99 -7.24 -36.37
C GLU A 185 -8.24 -8.25 -35.49
N GLN A 186 -7.27 -7.77 -34.71
CA GLN A 186 -6.52 -8.58 -33.74
C GLN A 186 -6.62 -7.98 -32.34
N PRO A 187 -6.78 -8.81 -31.31
CA PRO A 187 -6.71 -8.35 -29.93
C PRO A 187 -5.34 -7.72 -29.67
N VAL A 188 -5.34 -6.55 -29.02
CA VAL A 188 -4.09 -5.94 -28.59
C VAL A 188 -3.51 -6.77 -27.42
N ALA A 189 -2.22 -7.05 -27.46
CA ALA A 189 -1.57 -7.81 -26.41
C ALA A 189 -1.68 -7.11 -25.06
N ARG A 190 -1.89 -7.87 -23.99
CA ARG A 190 -1.92 -7.34 -22.63
C ARG A 190 -0.57 -6.72 -22.28
N ASP A 191 -0.61 -5.61 -21.56
CA ASP A 191 0.58 -4.91 -21.06
C ASP A 191 0.39 -4.62 -19.58
N TRP A 192 1.35 -5.03 -18.76
CA TRP A 192 1.30 -4.78 -17.33
C TRP A 192 1.23 -3.29 -16.95
N ARG A 193 1.71 -2.41 -17.83
CA ARG A 193 1.54 -0.95 -17.66
C ARG A 193 0.08 -0.50 -17.74
N ASN A 194 -0.78 -1.34 -18.32
CA ASN A 194 -2.22 -1.09 -18.37
C ASN A 194 -3.02 -1.82 -17.29
N ALA A 195 -2.38 -2.66 -16.48
CA ALA A 195 -3.07 -3.54 -15.55
C ALA A 195 -3.91 -2.77 -14.53
N ILE A 196 -5.11 -3.32 -14.25
CA ILE A 196 -5.90 -2.99 -13.07
C ILE A 196 -5.61 -4.08 -12.02
N VAL A 197 -4.98 -3.71 -10.93
CA VAL A 197 -4.71 -4.58 -9.79
C VAL A 197 -5.77 -4.33 -8.72
N TYR A 198 -6.61 -5.33 -8.43
CA TYR A 198 -7.61 -5.25 -7.38
C TYR A 198 -7.04 -5.82 -6.08
N PHE A 199 -6.87 -4.97 -5.08
CA PHE A 199 -6.30 -5.35 -3.80
C PHE A 199 -7.37 -5.64 -2.76
N VAL A 200 -7.31 -6.81 -2.13
CA VAL A 200 -8.21 -7.21 -1.04
C VAL A 200 -7.45 -7.61 0.23
N LEU A 201 -7.96 -7.18 1.37
CA LEU A 201 -7.71 -7.88 2.63
C LEU A 201 -8.70 -9.04 2.70
N THR A 202 -8.20 -10.27 2.55
CA THR A 202 -9.04 -11.47 2.41
C THR A 202 -10.06 -11.58 3.54
N ASP A 203 -9.63 -11.40 4.78
CA ASP A 203 -10.48 -11.43 5.97
C ASP A 203 -11.63 -10.41 5.96
N ARG A 204 -11.49 -9.32 5.22
CA ARG A 204 -12.45 -8.20 5.19
C ARG A 204 -13.37 -8.23 3.98
N PHE A 205 -13.17 -9.15 3.05
CA PHE A 205 -13.85 -9.11 1.77
C PHE A 205 -15.16 -9.89 1.74
N ALA A 206 -15.12 -11.20 1.90
CA ALA A 206 -16.31 -12.05 1.91
C ALA A 206 -16.05 -13.34 2.68
N ASN A 207 -16.99 -13.74 3.52
CA ASN A 207 -16.99 -15.01 4.25
C ASN A 207 -17.74 -16.07 3.46
N GLY A 208 -17.05 -17.11 2.97
CA GLY A 208 -17.59 -18.24 2.24
C GLY A 208 -17.73 -19.51 3.08
N ASP A 209 -17.00 -19.60 4.19
CA ASP A 209 -17.03 -20.74 5.09
C ASP A 209 -16.98 -20.34 6.57
N GLN A 210 -18.14 -20.19 7.18
CA GLN A 210 -18.25 -19.89 8.61
C GLN A 210 -17.65 -20.96 9.53
N GLY A 211 -17.28 -22.14 8.98
CA GLY A 211 -16.67 -23.22 9.74
C GLY A 211 -15.21 -22.94 10.12
N ASN A 212 -14.53 -22.06 9.37
CA ASN A 212 -13.13 -21.69 9.59
C ASN A 212 -12.92 -20.45 10.46
N ASP A 213 -13.97 -19.65 10.74
CA ASP A 213 -13.91 -18.37 11.44
C ASP A 213 -13.21 -18.43 12.82
N ARG A 214 -13.27 -19.61 13.49
CA ARG A 214 -12.74 -19.80 14.84
C ARG A 214 -11.43 -20.58 14.89
N SER A 215 -10.70 -20.63 13.79
CA SER A 215 -9.43 -21.33 13.72
C SER A 215 -8.45 -20.79 14.77
N TYR A 216 -7.63 -21.68 15.32
CA TYR A 216 -6.66 -21.39 16.39
C TYR A 216 -7.28 -20.81 17.69
N GLY A 217 -8.61 -20.94 17.88
CA GLY A 217 -9.32 -20.35 19.02
C GLY A 217 -9.54 -18.85 18.91
N ARG A 218 -9.35 -18.26 17.74
CA ARG A 218 -9.72 -16.87 17.45
C ARG A 218 -11.25 -16.76 17.43
N GLU A 219 -11.79 -15.71 18.04
CA GLU A 219 -13.23 -15.45 18.00
C GLU A 219 -13.54 -14.42 16.92
N PRO A 220 -14.44 -14.72 15.98
CA PRO A 220 -14.95 -13.71 15.07
C PRO A 220 -15.87 -12.78 15.85
N ASP A 221 -15.76 -11.50 15.65
CA ASP A 221 -16.57 -10.50 16.38
C ASP A 221 -17.62 -9.81 15.52
N GLY A 222 -17.75 -10.26 14.27
CA GLY A 222 -18.79 -9.79 13.38
C GLY A 222 -18.71 -8.30 13.06
N GLU A 223 -17.50 -7.76 12.89
CA GLU A 223 -17.27 -6.37 12.48
C GLU A 223 -17.34 -5.32 13.60
N GLN A 224 -17.59 -5.72 14.84
CA GLN A 224 -17.76 -4.76 15.96
C GLN A 224 -16.43 -4.36 16.58
N GLU A 225 -15.46 -5.27 16.62
CA GLU A 225 -14.14 -5.01 17.18
C GLU A 225 -13.12 -4.66 16.10
N ILE A 226 -12.30 -3.66 16.43
CA ILE A 226 -11.18 -3.24 15.61
C ILE A 226 -10.09 -4.31 15.72
N GLY A 227 -9.42 -4.73 14.69
CA GLY A 227 -8.23 -5.56 14.77
C GLY A 227 -8.45 -7.06 14.96
N THR A 228 -9.68 -7.55 15.01
CA THR A 228 -10.00 -8.99 15.05
C THR A 228 -10.28 -9.55 13.65
N PHE A 229 -10.41 -10.86 13.55
CA PHE A 229 -10.85 -11.51 12.30
C PHE A 229 -12.35 -11.29 12.10
N HIS A 230 -12.76 -11.02 10.85
CA HIS A 230 -14.15 -10.84 10.44
C HIS A 230 -14.69 -12.03 9.62
N GLY A 231 -13.85 -13.02 9.35
CA GLY A 231 -14.23 -14.28 8.73
C GLY A 231 -14.17 -14.33 7.20
N GLY A 232 -13.67 -13.27 6.53
CA GLY A 232 -13.42 -13.35 5.09
C GLY A 232 -12.36 -14.40 4.76
N ASP A 233 -12.57 -15.16 3.68
CA ASP A 233 -11.76 -16.31 3.30
C ASP A 233 -11.59 -16.49 1.78
N LEU A 234 -10.76 -17.46 1.37
CA LEU A 234 -10.48 -17.75 -0.03
C LEU A 234 -11.72 -18.24 -0.78
N LYS A 235 -12.62 -18.93 -0.10
CA LYS A 235 -13.89 -19.41 -0.71
C LYS A 235 -14.83 -18.24 -0.97
N GLY A 236 -15.02 -17.34 0.00
CA GLY A 236 -15.82 -16.14 -0.19
C GLY A 236 -15.25 -15.23 -1.28
N LEU A 237 -13.91 -15.13 -1.35
CA LEU A 237 -13.25 -14.41 -2.43
C LEU A 237 -13.51 -15.06 -3.78
N THR A 238 -13.46 -16.39 -3.88
CA THR A 238 -13.78 -17.15 -5.11
C THR A 238 -15.22 -16.90 -5.56
N GLU A 239 -16.17 -16.88 -4.64
CA GLU A 239 -17.59 -16.60 -4.93
C GLU A 239 -17.84 -15.17 -5.47
N ARG A 240 -16.89 -14.26 -5.28
CA ARG A 240 -16.97 -12.87 -5.74
C ARG A 240 -16.09 -12.54 -6.95
N LEU A 241 -15.43 -13.52 -7.57
CA LEU A 241 -14.58 -13.31 -8.74
C LEU A 241 -15.31 -12.69 -9.93
N ASP A 242 -16.61 -12.98 -10.12
CA ASP A 242 -17.39 -12.36 -11.20
C ASP A 242 -17.57 -10.85 -10.99
N HIS A 243 -17.74 -10.40 -9.75
CA HIS A 243 -17.75 -8.97 -9.43
C HIS A 243 -16.39 -8.33 -9.79
N ILE A 244 -15.28 -8.94 -9.37
CA ILE A 244 -13.93 -8.47 -9.65
C ILE A 244 -13.67 -8.42 -11.16
N ALA A 245 -13.98 -9.49 -11.89
CA ALA A 245 -13.83 -9.56 -13.34
C ALA A 245 -14.63 -8.47 -14.08
N SER A 246 -15.85 -8.16 -13.58
CA SER A 246 -16.71 -7.13 -14.18
C SER A 246 -16.10 -5.73 -14.15
N LEU A 247 -15.17 -5.46 -13.25
CA LEU A 247 -14.42 -4.20 -13.15
C LEU A 247 -13.25 -4.08 -14.15
N GLY A 248 -13.03 -5.13 -14.99
CA GLY A 248 -11.90 -5.15 -15.93
C GLY A 248 -10.55 -5.45 -15.29
N VAL A 249 -10.55 -6.11 -14.14
CA VAL A 249 -9.35 -6.43 -13.35
C VAL A 249 -8.46 -7.44 -14.10
N ASP A 250 -7.15 -7.17 -14.12
CA ASP A 250 -6.12 -8.03 -14.71
C ASP A 250 -5.41 -8.88 -13.65
N ALA A 251 -5.33 -8.37 -12.41
CA ALA A 251 -4.66 -9.06 -11.32
C ALA A 251 -5.38 -8.83 -9.99
N LEU A 252 -5.49 -9.90 -9.22
CA LEU A 252 -6.04 -9.90 -7.86
C LEU A 252 -4.87 -10.00 -6.88
N TRP A 253 -4.60 -8.94 -6.12
CA TRP A 253 -3.64 -8.96 -5.01
C TRP A 253 -4.39 -9.27 -3.72
N ILE A 254 -4.04 -10.38 -3.06
CA ILE A 254 -4.58 -10.80 -1.77
C ILE A 254 -3.56 -10.57 -0.65
N SER A 255 -4.05 -10.24 0.54
CA SER A 255 -3.21 -10.22 1.74
C SER A 255 -2.52 -11.57 1.93
N ALA A 256 -1.33 -11.58 2.54
CA ALA A 256 -0.54 -12.80 2.74
C ALA A 256 -1.36 -13.90 3.42
N PRO A 257 -1.60 -15.03 2.74
CA PRO A 257 -2.56 -16.04 3.22
C PRO A 257 -1.91 -17.10 4.14
N TYR A 258 -0.57 -17.03 4.35
CA TYR A 258 0.10 -17.99 5.21
C TYR A 258 -0.18 -17.76 6.70
N GLU A 259 0.07 -18.77 7.53
CA GLU A 259 -0.31 -18.82 8.93
C GLU A 259 0.26 -17.65 9.73
N GLN A 260 -0.64 -16.90 10.35
CA GLN A 260 -0.34 -15.74 11.17
C GLN A 260 -0.26 -16.12 12.65
N ILE A 261 0.31 -15.25 13.48
CA ILE A 261 0.28 -15.43 14.94
C ILE A 261 -1.13 -15.80 15.41
N HIS A 262 -1.24 -16.76 16.33
CA HIS A 262 -2.54 -17.22 16.83
C HIS A 262 -3.16 -16.24 17.81
N GLY A 263 -2.34 -15.61 18.63
CA GLY A 263 -2.76 -14.62 19.59
C GLY A 263 -2.83 -13.20 18.99
N TRP A 264 -2.87 -12.23 19.88
CA TRP A 264 -2.95 -10.82 19.55
C TRP A 264 -1.89 -9.98 20.28
N VAL A 265 -1.66 -8.78 19.80
CA VAL A 265 -0.88 -7.74 20.48
C VAL A 265 -1.78 -6.53 20.75
N GLY A 266 -1.35 -5.61 21.60
CA GLY A 266 -2.05 -4.34 21.77
C GLY A 266 -1.98 -3.53 20.48
N GLY A 267 -3.14 -3.14 19.94
CA GLY A 267 -3.24 -2.34 18.74
C GLY A 267 -3.33 -0.84 19.05
N GLY A 268 -2.87 -0.03 18.08
CA GLY A 268 -2.81 1.41 18.21
C GLY A 268 -1.77 1.90 19.23
N ASP A 269 -1.55 3.21 19.27
CA ASP A 269 -0.55 3.83 20.14
C ASP A 269 -0.83 3.61 21.64
N ARG A 270 -2.09 3.39 21.99
CA ARG A 270 -2.53 3.22 23.38
C ARG A 270 -2.82 1.78 23.76
N GLY A 271 -2.66 0.82 22.86
CA GLY A 271 -3.06 -0.55 23.10
C GLY A 271 -4.54 -0.66 23.48
N ASP A 272 -5.40 0.05 22.76
CA ASP A 272 -6.83 0.17 23.09
C ASP A 272 -7.70 -0.88 22.39
N PHE A 273 -7.12 -1.74 21.57
CA PHE A 273 -7.81 -2.89 20.98
C PHE A 273 -6.87 -4.10 20.81
N ARG A 274 -7.46 -5.28 20.70
CA ARG A 274 -6.71 -6.51 20.37
C ARG A 274 -6.39 -6.51 18.89
N HIS A 275 -5.13 -6.67 18.54
CA HIS A 275 -4.68 -6.65 17.15
C HIS A 275 -4.14 -8.03 16.75
N TYR A 276 -4.93 -8.76 16.01
CA TYR A 276 -4.59 -10.06 15.42
C TYR A 276 -3.93 -9.89 14.05
N GLY A 277 -3.35 -10.97 13.52
CA GLY A 277 -2.69 -10.97 12.21
C GLY A 277 -3.62 -11.09 11.00
N TYR A 278 -4.90 -10.69 11.09
CA TYR A 278 -5.89 -10.82 10.00
C TYR A 278 -5.45 -10.19 8.67
N HIS A 279 -4.55 -9.22 8.73
CA HIS A 279 -4.05 -8.47 7.58
C HIS A 279 -2.90 -9.16 6.83
N GLY A 280 -2.32 -10.25 7.37
CA GLY A 280 -1.28 -11.02 6.71
C GLY A 280 0.17 -10.64 7.04
N TYR A 281 0.41 -9.61 7.87
CA TYR A 281 1.77 -9.08 8.14
C TYR A 281 2.42 -9.62 9.41
N TYR A 282 1.79 -10.57 10.12
CA TYR A 282 2.32 -11.14 11.35
C TYR A 282 2.52 -12.65 11.21
N ALA A 283 3.34 -13.07 10.23
CA ALA A 283 3.56 -14.47 9.94
C ALA A 283 4.14 -15.25 11.11
N LEU A 284 3.54 -16.41 11.41
CA LEU A 284 4.08 -17.44 12.29
C LEU A 284 4.77 -18.54 11.47
N ASP A 285 4.12 -19.00 10.39
CA ASP A 285 4.65 -20.06 9.52
C ASP A 285 4.37 -19.71 8.05
N PHE A 286 5.42 -19.41 7.30
CA PHE A 286 5.34 -19.03 5.90
C PHE A 286 4.97 -20.19 4.96
N THR A 287 4.95 -21.42 5.47
CA THR A 287 4.76 -22.64 4.67
C THR A 287 3.36 -23.23 4.73
N GLN A 288 2.51 -22.74 5.64
CA GLN A 288 1.14 -23.21 5.82
C GLN A 288 0.15 -22.09 5.49
N LEU A 289 -1.02 -22.45 4.96
CA LEU A 289 -2.15 -21.51 4.91
C LEU A 289 -2.66 -21.25 6.33
N ASP A 290 -3.06 -20.01 6.59
CA ASP A 290 -3.83 -19.68 7.78
C ASP A 290 -5.21 -20.36 7.70
N ALA A 291 -5.55 -21.12 8.70
CA ALA A 291 -6.80 -21.92 8.67
C ALA A 291 -8.07 -21.04 8.66
N ASN A 292 -7.99 -19.75 9.07
CA ASN A 292 -9.08 -18.80 8.87
C ASN A 292 -9.23 -18.38 7.39
N MET A 293 -8.17 -18.51 6.60
CA MET A 293 -8.22 -18.17 5.16
C MET A 293 -8.76 -19.32 4.32
N GLY A 294 -8.72 -20.57 4.84
CA GLY A 294 -9.20 -21.75 4.14
C GLY A 294 -8.18 -22.87 4.02
N SER A 295 -8.38 -23.75 3.07
CA SER A 295 -7.54 -24.92 2.78
C SER A 295 -6.71 -24.75 1.50
N ASP A 296 -5.76 -25.65 1.28
CA ASP A 296 -5.02 -25.72 0.01
C ASP A 296 -5.94 -25.92 -1.19
N ASP A 297 -7.05 -26.64 -1.03
CA ASP A 297 -8.03 -26.86 -2.10
C ASP A 297 -8.80 -25.57 -2.40
N ASP A 298 -9.10 -24.74 -1.40
CA ASP A 298 -9.71 -23.43 -1.61
C ASP A 298 -8.76 -22.50 -2.36
N LEU A 299 -7.47 -22.54 -2.03
CA LEU A 299 -6.45 -21.75 -2.76
C LEU A 299 -6.31 -22.22 -4.22
N ARG A 300 -6.25 -23.54 -4.47
CA ARG A 300 -6.22 -24.08 -5.84
C ARG A 300 -7.45 -23.66 -6.63
N THR A 301 -8.61 -23.70 -5.99
CA THR A 301 -9.88 -23.31 -6.60
C THR A 301 -9.87 -21.81 -6.94
N LEU A 302 -9.47 -20.95 -6.00
CA LEU A 302 -9.37 -19.51 -6.24
C LEU A 302 -8.46 -19.20 -7.44
N ILE A 303 -7.26 -19.78 -7.48
CA ILE A 303 -6.30 -19.53 -8.56
C ILE A 303 -6.84 -20.04 -9.90
N SER A 304 -7.35 -21.26 -9.96
CA SER A 304 -7.92 -21.83 -11.18
C SER A 304 -9.10 -21.01 -11.71
N GLU A 305 -10.02 -20.60 -10.85
CA GLU A 305 -11.19 -19.80 -11.21
C GLU A 305 -10.81 -18.35 -11.61
N ALA A 306 -9.78 -17.77 -11.01
CA ALA A 306 -9.22 -16.49 -11.42
C ALA A 306 -8.57 -16.60 -12.80
N HIS A 307 -7.74 -17.62 -13.03
CA HIS A 307 -7.09 -17.90 -14.31
C HIS A 307 -8.10 -18.13 -15.44
N ALA A 308 -9.19 -18.87 -15.16
CA ALA A 308 -10.28 -19.07 -16.14
C ALA A 308 -10.94 -17.76 -16.57
N ARG A 309 -10.89 -16.71 -15.75
CA ARG A 309 -11.38 -15.35 -16.05
C ARG A 309 -10.29 -14.42 -16.60
N GLY A 310 -9.08 -14.92 -16.78
CA GLY A 310 -7.93 -14.14 -17.23
C GLY A 310 -7.36 -13.22 -16.15
N ILE A 311 -7.60 -13.50 -14.87
CA ILE A 311 -7.12 -12.73 -13.73
C ILE A 311 -5.93 -13.47 -13.11
N ARG A 312 -4.80 -12.77 -12.95
CA ARG A 312 -3.61 -13.25 -12.24
C ARG A 312 -3.81 -13.11 -10.73
N VAL A 313 -3.17 -13.96 -9.95
CA VAL A 313 -3.20 -13.88 -8.48
C VAL A 313 -1.84 -13.49 -7.94
N LEU A 314 -1.79 -12.39 -7.18
CA LEU A 314 -0.60 -11.87 -6.54
C LEU A 314 -0.69 -12.06 -5.03
N PHE A 315 0.37 -12.61 -4.43
CA PHE A 315 0.48 -12.68 -2.97
C PHE A 315 1.21 -11.46 -2.41
N ASP A 316 0.71 -10.94 -1.31
CA ASP A 316 1.51 -10.08 -0.45
C ASP A 316 2.60 -10.91 0.23
N VAL A 317 3.85 -10.45 0.19
CA VAL A 317 4.98 -11.18 0.77
C VAL A 317 5.81 -10.26 1.66
N VAL A 318 6.18 -10.77 2.82
CA VAL A 318 6.97 -10.07 3.83
C VAL A 318 8.25 -10.83 4.10
N MET A 319 9.40 -10.23 3.84
CA MET A 319 10.71 -10.83 4.13
C MET A 319 11.49 -10.08 5.20
N ASN A 320 11.01 -8.91 5.63
CA ASN A 320 11.68 -8.11 6.64
C ASN A 320 11.50 -8.66 8.05
N HIS A 321 10.33 -9.22 8.37
CA HIS A 321 9.97 -9.60 9.74
C HIS A 321 8.98 -10.76 9.79
N PRO A 322 9.00 -11.59 10.86
CA PRO A 322 7.88 -12.44 11.26
C PRO A 322 6.88 -11.64 12.10
N GLY A 323 5.82 -12.32 12.57
CA GLY A 323 4.91 -11.77 13.56
C GLY A 323 5.53 -11.58 14.94
N TYR A 324 4.81 -10.89 15.81
CA TYR A 324 5.17 -10.75 17.23
C TYR A 324 5.09 -12.09 17.97
N SER A 325 5.81 -12.18 19.08
CA SER A 325 5.65 -13.27 20.04
C SER A 325 4.43 -12.99 20.93
N THR A 326 3.33 -13.70 20.71
CA THR A 326 2.16 -13.56 21.57
C THR A 326 2.19 -14.56 22.73
N LEU A 327 1.46 -14.28 23.81
CA LEU A 327 1.37 -15.20 24.94
C LEU A 327 0.78 -16.57 24.54
N GLN A 328 -0.20 -16.58 23.64
CA GLN A 328 -0.80 -17.78 23.09
C GLN A 328 0.23 -18.60 22.31
N ASP A 329 0.98 -17.99 21.42
CA ASP A 329 2.01 -18.67 20.63
C ASP A 329 3.15 -19.18 21.51
N MET A 330 3.57 -18.40 22.50
CA MET A 330 4.56 -18.84 23.50
C MET A 330 4.12 -20.13 24.18
N GLN A 331 2.86 -20.22 24.61
CA GLN A 331 2.32 -21.41 25.28
C GLN A 331 2.16 -22.57 24.29
N GLN A 332 1.58 -22.35 23.13
CA GLN A 332 1.28 -23.40 22.15
C GLN A 332 2.54 -23.96 21.49
N GLN A 333 3.51 -23.12 21.20
CA GLN A 333 4.75 -23.51 20.51
C GLN A 333 5.93 -23.76 21.47
N GLY A 334 5.77 -23.44 22.75
CA GLY A 334 6.75 -23.76 23.79
C GLY A 334 8.03 -22.95 23.75
N PHE A 335 7.96 -21.69 23.37
CA PHE A 335 9.09 -20.76 23.39
C PHE A 335 8.88 -19.62 24.41
N GLY A 336 9.96 -18.89 24.73
CA GLY A 336 9.91 -17.80 25.69
C GLY A 336 9.61 -18.29 27.12
N ALA A 337 9.26 -17.38 28.01
CA ALA A 337 8.86 -17.69 29.38
C ALA A 337 8.04 -16.54 30.00
N LEU A 338 7.25 -16.89 30.99
CA LEU A 338 6.59 -15.94 31.87
C LEU A 338 7.45 -15.65 33.09
N ARG A 339 7.33 -14.47 33.67
CA ARG A 339 7.90 -14.13 34.96
C ARG A 339 7.30 -15.01 36.05
N ASN A 340 8.05 -15.27 37.11
CA ASN A 340 7.61 -16.10 38.23
C ASN A 340 6.27 -15.59 38.82
N GLY A 341 5.30 -16.50 38.96
CA GLY A 341 3.98 -16.18 39.48
C GLY A 341 3.00 -15.57 38.47
N MET A 342 3.40 -15.39 37.22
CA MET A 342 2.52 -14.81 36.20
C MET A 342 1.66 -15.84 35.48
N ALA A 343 1.94 -17.16 35.62
CA ALA A 343 1.17 -18.20 34.96
C ALA A 343 -0.31 -18.24 35.37
N ASP A 344 -0.63 -17.83 36.59
CA ASP A 344 -2.00 -17.83 37.14
C ASP A 344 -2.86 -16.73 36.49
N TYR A 345 -2.25 -15.77 35.76
CA TYR A 345 -2.95 -14.73 35.03
C TYR A 345 -3.32 -15.14 33.60
N LEU A 346 -2.85 -16.30 33.13
CA LEU A 346 -3.21 -16.78 31.81
C LEU A 346 -4.64 -17.34 31.81
N PRO A 347 -5.40 -17.14 30.74
CA PRO A 347 -6.78 -17.59 30.65
C PRO A 347 -6.86 -19.09 30.34
N GLU A 348 -8.02 -19.67 30.64
CA GLU A 348 -8.38 -20.99 30.11
C GLU A 348 -8.68 -20.97 28.63
N GLN A 349 -9.18 -19.81 28.14
CA GLN A 349 -9.49 -19.55 26.73
C GLN A 349 -8.90 -18.20 26.31
N TRP A 350 -8.04 -18.22 25.30
CA TRP A 350 -7.31 -17.05 24.84
C TRP A 350 -8.21 -15.95 24.28
N SER A 351 -9.28 -16.29 23.59
CA SER A 351 -10.27 -15.36 23.07
C SER A 351 -10.93 -14.49 24.15
N ALA A 352 -11.11 -15.04 25.35
CA ALA A 352 -11.72 -14.34 26.47
C ALA A 352 -10.72 -13.55 27.32
N TRP A 353 -9.40 -13.69 27.07
CA TRP A 353 -8.39 -13.06 27.91
C TRP A 353 -8.32 -11.55 27.67
N GLN A 354 -8.34 -10.80 28.78
CA GLN A 354 -8.08 -9.38 28.80
C GLN A 354 -7.19 -9.05 30.01
N PRO A 355 -6.23 -8.12 29.88
CA PRO A 355 -5.54 -7.58 31.04
C PRO A 355 -6.50 -6.93 32.03
N GLU A 356 -6.02 -6.67 33.24
CA GLU A 356 -6.80 -5.95 34.26
C GLU A 356 -7.44 -4.65 33.69
N PRO A 357 -8.65 -4.29 34.08
CA PRO A 357 -9.43 -3.24 33.40
C PRO A 357 -8.79 -1.83 33.35
N HIS A 358 -7.82 -1.56 34.22
CA HIS A 358 -7.12 -0.27 34.25
C HIS A 358 -5.81 -0.27 33.46
N GLU A 359 -5.44 -1.40 32.85
CA GLU A 359 -4.26 -1.56 32.01
C GLU A 359 -4.67 -1.56 30.54
N ASN A 360 -3.83 -0.98 29.69
CA ASN A 360 -3.97 -1.13 28.25
C ASN A 360 -3.48 -2.51 27.78
N LEU A 361 -3.81 -2.88 26.54
CA LEU A 361 -3.47 -4.22 26.01
C LEU A 361 -1.96 -4.40 25.76
N HIS A 362 -1.14 -3.37 25.85
CA HIS A 362 0.33 -3.51 25.86
C HIS A 362 0.84 -4.06 27.20
N ALA A 363 0.04 -3.97 28.28
CA ALA A 363 0.48 -4.38 29.61
C ALA A 363 0.78 -5.88 29.71
N TYR A 364 0.28 -6.73 28.80
CA TYR A 364 0.61 -8.14 28.81
C TYR A 364 2.12 -8.42 28.70
N HIS A 365 2.91 -7.49 28.13
CA HIS A 365 4.36 -7.60 28.11
C HIS A 365 4.98 -7.65 29.50
N ASN A 366 4.31 -7.13 30.52
CA ASN A 366 4.75 -7.21 31.90
C ASN A 366 4.74 -8.65 32.44
N LEU A 367 3.99 -9.55 31.83
CA LEU A 367 3.95 -10.97 32.21
C LEU A 367 5.15 -11.76 31.67
N VAL A 368 5.83 -11.22 30.64
CA VAL A 368 6.86 -11.93 29.87
C VAL A 368 8.23 -11.72 30.50
N ASP A 369 9.00 -12.80 30.61
CA ASP A 369 10.43 -12.77 30.94
C ASP A 369 11.25 -12.77 29.66
N PHE A 370 11.63 -11.56 29.18
CA PHE A 370 12.41 -11.39 27.95
C PHE A 370 13.89 -11.81 28.12
N GLU A 371 14.34 -12.06 29.36
CA GLU A 371 15.71 -12.49 29.66
C GLU A 371 15.84 -14.01 29.76
N HIS A 372 14.76 -14.76 29.56
CA HIS A 372 14.78 -16.20 29.73
C HIS A 372 15.44 -16.92 28.53
N PRO A 373 16.34 -17.93 28.77
CA PRO A 373 17.06 -18.62 27.69
C PRO A 373 16.15 -19.35 26.67
N ASN A 374 14.92 -19.70 27.06
CA ASN A 374 13.98 -20.44 26.19
C ASN A 374 13.52 -19.61 24.97
N TRP A 375 13.89 -18.35 24.85
CA TRP A 375 13.69 -17.59 23.63
C TRP A 375 14.45 -18.17 22.43
N ALA A 376 15.55 -18.89 22.68
CA ALA A 376 16.28 -19.60 21.65
C ALA A 376 15.42 -20.61 20.86
N ALA A 377 14.33 -21.10 21.47
CA ALA A 377 13.39 -22.02 20.82
C ALA A 377 12.45 -21.35 19.79
N TRP A 378 12.36 -20.02 19.79
CA TRP A 378 11.61 -19.23 18.82
C TRP A 378 12.41 -19.07 17.52
N TRP A 379 12.39 -17.89 16.86
CA TRP A 379 13.21 -17.65 15.68
C TRP A 379 14.72 -17.75 15.94
N GLY A 380 15.18 -17.62 17.16
CA GLY A 380 16.58 -17.68 17.53
C GLY A 380 17.38 -16.45 17.12
N ARG A 381 18.48 -16.19 17.83
CA ARG A 381 19.35 -15.02 17.62
C ARG A 381 19.99 -14.95 16.25
N ASP A 382 20.17 -16.10 15.57
CA ASP A 382 20.77 -16.17 14.25
C ASP A 382 19.76 -15.82 13.14
N TRP A 383 18.47 -15.85 13.47
CA TRP A 383 17.38 -15.53 12.57
C TRP A 383 16.93 -14.07 12.67
N VAL A 384 16.75 -13.56 13.90
CA VAL A 384 16.14 -12.24 14.13
C VAL A 384 16.91 -11.39 15.12
N ARG A 385 16.74 -10.08 15.02
CA ARG A 385 17.02 -9.06 16.03
C ARG A 385 15.71 -8.74 16.73
N ALA A 386 15.63 -8.89 18.02
CA ALA A 386 14.37 -8.76 18.72
C ALA A 386 14.44 -8.09 20.10
N GLY A 387 15.61 -7.71 20.57
CA GLY A 387 15.77 -7.10 21.91
C GLY A 387 15.41 -8.02 23.09
N ILE A 388 15.51 -9.33 22.92
CA ILE A 388 15.31 -10.36 23.96
C ILE A 388 16.64 -10.99 24.33
N ALA A 389 16.63 -11.88 25.35
CA ALA A 389 17.85 -12.46 25.94
C ALA A 389 18.84 -12.97 24.87
N ASP A 390 20.08 -12.53 24.99
CA ASP A 390 21.19 -12.88 24.08
C ASP A 390 21.00 -12.46 22.61
N TYR A 391 19.96 -11.67 22.28
CA TYR A 391 19.74 -11.14 20.95
C TYR A 391 20.23 -9.70 20.87
N ASP A 392 20.55 -9.25 19.65
CA ASP A 392 20.84 -7.85 19.41
C ASP A 392 19.55 -7.03 19.60
N THR A 393 19.68 -5.88 20.25
CA THR A 393 18.59 -4.90 20.28
C THR A 393 18.63 -4.11 18.98
N PRO A 394 17.63 -4.24 18.10
CA PRO A 394 17.64 -3.52 16.84
C PRO A 394 17.48 -2.02 17.09
N PRO A 395 18.11 -1.17 16.26
CA PRO A 395 17.76 0.25 16.23
C PRO A 395 16.33 0.42 15.68
N SER A 396 15.77 1.62 15.73
CA SER A 396 14.56 1.93 14.96
C SER A 396 14.83 1.83 13.45
N SER A 397 13.87 1.37 12.66
CA SER A 397 13.94 1.34 11.19
C SER A 397 14.12 2.71 10.54
N THR A 398 13.84 3.80 11.27
CA THR A 398 14.13 5.17 10.84
C THR A 398 15.61 5.51 10.93
N VAL A 399 16.35 4.84 11.81
CA VAL A 399 17.80 5.04 12.02
C VAL A 399 18.62 4.15 11.11
N ASP A 400 18.26 2.88 11.03
CA ASP A 400 18.86 1.90 10.11
C ASP A 400 17.73 1.16 9.38
N PRO A 401 17.46 1.51 8.12
CA PRO A 401 16.39 0.86 7.36
C PRO A 401 16.57 -0.66 7.18
N LEU A 402 17.82 -1.14 7.14
CA LEU A 402 18.11 -2.56 6.84
C LEU A 402 18.22 -3.45 8.09
N LYS A 403 18.47 -2.87 9.27
CA LYS A 403 18.68 -3.64 10.50
C LYS A 403 17.79 -3.17 11.64
N GLY A 404 16.93 -2.22 11.34
CA GLY A 404 16.08 -1.59 12.33
C GLY A 404 14.70 -2.22 12.41
N SER A 405 14.22 -2.37 13.64
CA SER A 405 12.87 -2.87 13.90
C SER A 405 11.81 -1.90 13.38
N LEU A 406 10.86 -2.41 12.63
CA LEU A 406 9.66 -1.70 12.20
C LEU A 406 8.55 -1.96 13.23
N ALA A 407 8.08 -0.91 13.90
CA ALA A 407 7.02 -1.03 14.90
C ALA A 407 7.29 -2.12 15.97
N PHE A 408 8.53 -2.28 16.40
CA PHE A 408 8.99 -3.32 17.34
C PHE A 408 8.83 -4.77 16.87
N LEU A 409 8.53 -5.00 15.59
CA LEU A 409 8.56 -6.33 14.99
C LEU A 409 9.99 -6.88 15.00
N PRO A 410 10.20 -8.18 15.17
CA PRO A 410 11.51 -8.79 15.05
C PRO A 410 12.06 -8.60 13.64
N ASP A 411 13.31 -8.21 13.52
CA ASP A 411 13.95 -7.97 12.23
C ASP A 411 14.72 -9.22 11.77
N PHE A 412 14.36 -9.79 10.61
CA PHE A 412 15.08 -10.93 10.03
C PHE A 412 16.49 -10.52 9.57
N ARG A 413 17.47 -11.37 9.84
CA ARG A 413 18.87 -11.18 9.42
C ARG A 413 19.09 -11.61 7.96
N THR A 414 18.33 -11.02 7.05
CA THR A 414 18.39 -11.37 5.61
C THR A 414 19.75 -11.08 5.01
N GLU A 415 20.48 -10.11 5.55
CA GLU A 415 21.84 -9.75 5.14
C GLU A 415 22.91 -10.78 5.56
N SER A 416 22.58 -11.65 6.52
CA SER A 416 23.55 -12.58 7.10
C SER A 416 23.95 -13.67 6.11
N GLU A 417 25.26 -13.88 5.95
CA GLU A 417 25.83 -15.00 5.19
C GLU A 417 26.00 -16.25 6.05
N ALA A 418 25.64 -16.20 7.33
CA ALA A 418 25.74 -17.36 8.22
C ALA A 418 24.69 -18.41 7.86
N VAL A 419 25.12 -19.66 7.84
CA VAL A 419 24.21 -20.81 7.74
C VAL A 419 23.45 -20.97 9.04
N VAL A 420 22.12 -21.16 8.95
CA VAL A 420 21.24 -21.28 10.10
C VAL A 420 20.52 -22.63 10.10
N ALA A 421 20.19 -23.14 11.28
CA ALA A 421 19.28 -24.25 11.42
C ALA A 421 17.82 -23.75 11.31
N LEU A 422 16.91 -24.65 10.94
CA LEU A 422 15.47 -24.37 11.02
C LEU A 422 15.11 -23.97 12.46
N PRO A 423 14.27 -22.93 12.67
CA PRO A 423 13.83 -22.53 14.01
C PRO A 423 13.22 -23.71 14.78
N GLU A 424 13.58 -23.84 16.05
CA GLU A 424 13.21 -25.03 16.85
C GLU A 424 11.69 -25.19 16.98
N PHE A 425 10.94 -24.08 17.13
CA PHE A 425 9.48 -24.17 17.21
C PHE A 425 8.86 -24.68 15.90
N LEU A 426 9.37 -24.25 14.73
CA LEU A 426 8.92 -24.77 13.43
C LEU A 426 9.27 -26.24 13.25
N ALA A 427 10.47 -26.64 13.65
CA ALA A 427 10.89 -28.06 13.59
C ALA A 427 10.01 -28.98 14.46
N ARG A 428 9.36 -28.46 15.51
CA ARG A 428 8.45 -29.20 16.38
C ARG A 428 6.98 -29.08 16.02
N LYS A 429 6.62 -28.08 15.22
CA LYS A 429 5.23 -27.79 14.85
C LYS A 429 4.66 -28.93 14.01
N ALA A 430 3.49 -29.47 14.42
CA ALA A 430 2.92 -30.65 13.79
C ALA A 430 2.41 -30.44 12.36
N GLN A 431 2.05 -29.21 12.01
CA GLN A 431 1.45 -28.86 10.73
C GLN A 431 2.29 -27.80 10.02
N THR A 432 3.56 -28.13 9.75
CA THR A 432 4.45 -27.28 8.97
C THR A 432 4.97 -28.02 7.74
N ARG A 433 5.26 -27.30 6.67
CA ARG A 433 6.04 -27.78 5.51
C ARG A 433 7.48 -27.30 5.56
N ALA A 434 7.85 -26.56 6.62
CA ALA A 434 9.21 -26.12 6.82
C ALA A 434 10.09 -27.34 7.15
N GLU A 435 11.12 -27.56 6.33
CA GLU A 435 12.06 -28.67 6.49
C GLU A 435 13.47 -28.14 6.71
N PRO A 436 14.29 -28.82 7.54
CA PRO A 436 15.70 -28.47 7.66
C PRO A 436 16.43 -28.59 6.33
N ARG A 437 17.25 -27.58 5.99
CA ARG A 437 18.10 -27.55 4.80
C ARG A 437 19.55 -27.33 5.19
N GLU A 438 20.44 -28.12 4.60
CA GLU A 438 21.88 -27.95 4.81
C GLU A 438 22.39 -26.74 3.99
N GLY A 439 23.19 -25.89 4.62
CA GLY A 439 23.83 -24.77 3.95
C GLY A 439 22.95 -23.54 3.73
N TYR A 440 21.74 -23.52 4.27
CA TYR A 440 20.81 -22.38 4.08
C TYR A 440 21.10 -21.24 5.05
N ARG A 441 20.99 -20.01 4.53
CA ARG A 441 20.93 -18.75 5.27
C ARG A 441 19.47 -18.40 5.55
N VAL A 442 19.23 -17.38 6.35
CA VAL A 442 17.86 -16.88 6.63
C VAL A 442 17.09 -16.59 5.33
N ARG A 443 17.70 -15.81 4.41
CA ARG A 443 17.04 -15.46 3.15
C ARG A 443 16.78 -16.66 2.24
N ASP A 444 17.60 -17.71 2.28
CA ASP A 444 17.40 -18.90 1.46
C ASP A 444 16.13 -19.67 1.87
N TYR A 445 15.86 -19.77 3.18
CA TYR A 445 14.62 -20.33 3.69
C TYR A 445 13.42 -19.51 3.29
N LEU A 446 13.46 -18.20 3.50
CA LEU A 446 12.35 -17.30 3.15
C LEU A 446 12.03 -17.36 1.65
N ILE A 447 13.04 -17.34 0.80
CA ILE A 447 12.89 -17.47 -0.66
C ILE A 447 12.28 -18.84 -1.02
N GLU A 448 12.76 -19.94 -0.44
CA GLU A 448 12.20 -21.27 -0.70
C GLU A 448 10.74 -21.36 -0.31
N TRP A 449 10.39 -20.87 0.88
CA TRP A 449 9.02 -20.89 1.40
C TRP A 449 8.07 -20.07 0.53
N LEU A 450 8.43 -18.84 0.22
CA LEU A 450 7.59 -17.96 -0.59
C LEU A 450 7.44 -18.46 -2.03
N THR A 451 8.52 -18.96 -2.64
CA THR A 451 8.45 -19.50 -4.02
C THR A 451 7.83 -20.90 -4.09
N GLY A 452 7.69 -21.57 -2.95
CA GLY A 452 6.89 -22.78 -2.81
C GLY A 452 5.43 -22.57 -3.23
N TRP A 453 4.82 -21.46 -2.86
CA TRP A 453 3.46 -21.08 -3.28
C TRP A 453 3.33 -20.90 -4.79
N VAL A 454 4.35 -20.32 -5.42
CA VAL A 454 4.40 -20.18 -6.90
C VAL A 454 4.48 -21.55 -7.55
N ARG A 455 5.39 -22.42 -7.08
CA ARG A 455 5.66 -23.73 -7.67
C ARG A 455 4.48 -24.69 -7.51
N GLU A 456 3.81 -24.66 -6.37
CA GLU A 456 2.74 -25.61 -6.06
C GLU A 456 1.37 -25.16 -6.55
N PHE A 457 1.05 -23.87 -6.42
CA PHE A 457 -0.29 -23.36 -6.66
C PHE A 457 -0.41 -22.50 -7.93
N GLY A 458 0.69 -21.99 -8.47
CA GLY A 458 0.67 -21.17 -9.68
C GLY A 458 0.44 -19.69 -9.41
N VAL A 459 0.83 -19.20 -8.23
CA VAL A 459 0.82 -17.75 -7.94
C VAL A 459 1.60 -16.99 -9.00
N ASP A 460 1.01 -15.93 -9.57
CA ASP A 460 1.52 -15.23 -10.75
C ASP A 460 2.49 -14.10 -10.42
N GLY A 461 2.52 -13.68 -9.18
CA GLY A 461 3.41 -12.58 -8.79
C GLY A 461 3.37 -12.27 -7.31
N PHE A 462 4.20 -11.32 -6.92
CA PHE A 462 4.27 -10.82 -5.55
C PHE A 462 4.09 -9.30 -5.50
N ARG A 463 3.31 -8.85 -4.54
CA ARG A 463 3.49 -7.52 -3.96
C ARG A 463 4.42 -7.68 -2.78
N VAL A 464 5.53 -6.97 -2.80
CA VAL A 464 6.56 -7.08 -1.78
C VAL A 464 6.43 -5.93 -0.80
N ASP A 465 6.19 -6.30 0.44
CA ASP A 465 6.11 -5.38 1.58
C ASP A 465 7.50 -4.86 1.96
N THR A 466 7.57 -3.63 2.46
CA THR A 466 8.76 -3.07 3.13
C THR A 466 10.08 -3.20 2.35
N VAL A 467 10.06 -3.01 1.03
CA VAL A 467 11.22 -3.24 0.11
C VAL A 467 12.50 -2.57 0.59
N LYS A 468 12.44 -1.35 1.14
CA LYS A 468 13.61 -0.60 1.60
C LYS A 468 14.27 -1.17 2.86
N HIS A 469 13.64 -2.16 3.49
CA HIS A 469 14.08 -2.76 4.76
C HIS A 469 14.82 -4.10 4.57
N VAL A 470 14.97 -4.57 3.33
CA VAL A 470 15.73 -5.78 2.97
C VAL A 470 16.75 -5.42 1.89
N GLU A 471 17.87 -6.11 1.88
CA GLU A 471 18.98 -5.83 0.96
C GLU A 471 18.54 -6.02 -0.50
N PRO A 472 18.90 -5.09 -1.41
CA PRO A 472 18.51 -5.17 -2.82
C PRO A 472 18.88 -6.50 -3.50
N ALA A 473 20.02 -7.08 -3.15
CA ALA A 473 20.46 -8.36 -3.70
C ALA A 473 19.51 -9.53 -3.36
N THR A 474 18.89 -9.50 -2.17
CA THR A 474 17.92 -10.51 -1.75
C THR A 474 16.68 -10.48 -2.64
N TRP A 475 16.25 -9.31 -3.10
CA TRP A 475 15.14 -9.19 -4.04
C TRP A 475 15.44 -9.80 -5.41
N ALA A 476 16.67 -9.62 -5.91
CA ALA A 476 17.09 -10.26 -7.16
C ALA A 476 17.15 -11.79 -7.03
N GLU A 477 17.60 -12.32 -5.87
CA GLU A 477 17.57 -13.75 -5.56
C GLU A 477 16.13 -14.29 -5.51
N LEU A 478 15.20 -13.56 -4.85
CA LEU A 478 13.78 -13.91 -4.80
C LEU A 478 13.16 -13.94 -6.20
N ARG A 479 13.38 -12.88 -7.00
CA ARG A 479 12.87 -12.81 -8.38
C ARG A 479 13.31 -14.01 -9.21
N ALA A 480 14.60 -14.29 -9.22
CA ALA A 480 15.15 -15.40 -9.99
C ALA A 480 14.60 -16.77 -9.53
N ALA A 481 14.36 -16.95 -8.24
CA ALA A 481 13.74 -18.17 -7.70
C ALA A 481 12.26 -18.27 -8.06
N ALA A 482 11.51 -17.17 -8.00
CA ALA A 482 10.10 -17.11 -8.35
C ALA A 482 9.86 -17.39 -9.84
N GLU A 483 10.72 -16.87 -10.74
CA GLU A 483 10.66 -17.17 -12.17
C GLU A 483 10.89 -18.65 -12.46
N ARG A 484 11.85 -19.28 -11.77
CA ARG A 484 12.07 -20.73 -11.89
C ARG A 484 10.86 -21.51 -11.37
N ALA A 485 10.31 -21.14 -10.21
CA ALA A 485 9.13 -21.77 -9.65
C ALA A 485 7.90 -21.65 -10.57
N ARG A 486 7.72 -20.48 -11.19
CA ARG A 486 6.66 -20.23 -12.18
C ARG A 486 6.83 -21.09 -13.43
N ALA A 487 8.06 -21.19 -13.96
CA ALA A 487 8.36 -22.06 -15.08
C ALA A 487 8.15 -23.54 -14.77
N ASP A 488 8.45 -23.97 -13.53
CA ASP A 488 8.20 -25.33 -13.07
C ASP A 488 6.70 -25.62 -13.01
N TRP A 489 5.91 -24.72 -12.46
CA TRP A 489 4.46 -24.83 -12.41
C TRP A 489 3.85 -24.86 -13.81
N ALA A 490 4.24 -23.95 -14.69
CA ALA A 490 3.73 -23.88 -16.07
C ALA A 490 3.99 -25.18 -16.85
N ARG A 491 5.16 -25.82 -16.61
CA ARG A 491 5.50 -27.11 -17.25
C ARG A 491 4.57 -28.24 -16.81
N THR A 492 4.07 -28.20 -15.58
CA THR A 492 3.15 -29.20 -15.02
C THR A 492 1.68 -28.88 -15.27
N ASN A 493 1.38 -27.62 -15.65
CA ASN A 493 0.03 -27.11 -15.92
C ASN A 493 -0.05 -26.43 -17.30
N PRO A 494 0.33 -27.12 -18.42
CA PRO A 494 0.45 -26.47 -19.73
C PRO A 494 -0.89 -26.02 -20.32
N ASP A 495 -2.00 -26.55 -19.84
CA ASP A 495 -3.36 -26.23 -20.30
C ASP A 495 -3.98 -25.05 -19.54
N ASP A 496 -3.33 -24.54 -18.50
CA ASP A 496 -3.79 -23.38 -17.76
C ASP A 496 -3.67 -22.10 -18.61
N PRO A 497 -4.71 -21.26 -18.68
CA PRO A 497 -4.70 -20.04 -19.49
C PRO A 497 -3.56 -19.07 -19.17
N MET A 498 -3.05 -19.10 -17.92
CA MET A 498 -1.98 -18.22 -17.43
C MET A 498 -0.60 -18.88 -17.49
N ALA A 499 -0.46 -20.12 -17.98
CA ALA A 499 0.81 -20.86 -17.99
C ALA A 499 1.94 -20.12 -18.73
N SER A 500 1.63 -19.35 -19.77
CA SER A 500 2.59 -18.57 -20.55
C SER A 500 2.89 -17.17 -20.00
N GLU A 501 2.15 -16.74 -18.98
CA GLU A 501 2.33 -15.40 -18.42
C GLU A 501 3.59 -15.31 -17.55
N PRO A 502 4.39 -14.25 -17.70
CA PRO A 502 5.59 -14.05 -16.88
C PRO A 502 5.23 -13.77 -15.42
N PHE A 503 6.12 -14.15 -14.52
CA PHE A 503 6.01 -13.74 -13.12
C PHE A 503 6.16 -12.22 -13.00
N TRP A 504 5.34 -11.59 -12.13
CA TRP A 504 5.36 -10.14 -11.93
C TRP A 504 5.63 -9.79 -10.47
N MET A 505 6.44 -8.74 -10.24
CA MET A 505 6.81 -8.32 -8.90
C MET A 505 6.69 -6.81 -8.75
N VAL A 506 5.84 -6.35 -7.83
CA VAL A 506 5.67 -4.95 -7.47
C VAL A 506 6.14 -4.69 -6.05
N GLY A 507 6.88 -3.60 -5.85
CA GLY A 507 7.47 -3.27 -4.57
C GLY A 507 6.81 -2.09 -3.86
N GLU A 508 6.64 -2.22 -2.54
CA GLU A 508 6.33 -1.10 -1.69
C GLU A 508 7.60 -0.44 -1.17
N VAL A 509 7.90 0.73 -1.70
CA VAL A 509 8.89 1.64 -1.12
C VAL A 509 8.13 2.81 -0.52
N PHE A 510 7.76 2.72 0.76
CA PHE A 510 6.85 3.66 1.40
C PHE A 510 7.24 5.13 1.16
N GLY A 511 6.29 5.90 0.61
CA GLY A 511 6.47 7.29 0.23
C GLY A 511 7.21 7.52 -1.10
N HIS A 512 7.40 6.47 -1.94
CA HIS A 512 7.98 6.61 -3.28
C HIS A 512 6.96 7.18 -4.27
N GLY A 513 7.43 8.09 -5.12
CA GLY A 513 6.62 8.68 -6.19
C GLY A 513 6.79 7.98 -7.54
N PRO A 514 6.57 8.72 -8.65
CA PRO A 514 6.65 8.16 -10.00
C PRO A 514 8.08 8.03 -10.54
N GLU A 515 9.11 8.33 -9.78
CA GLU A 515 10.50 8.29 -10.20
C GLU A 515 10.96 6.86 -10.46
N ALA A 516 11.85 6.67 -11.44
CA ALA A 516 12.58 5.43 -11.60
C ALA A 516 13.50 5.20 -10.38
N SER A 517 13.64 3.94 -9.98
CA SER A 517 14.45 3.54 -8.83
C SER A 517 15.38 2.40 -9.20
N ASP A 518 16.51 2.29 -8.50
CA ASP A 518 17.44 1.18 -8.63
C ASP A 518 16.83 -0.18 -8.28
N TYR A 519 15.71 -0.21 -7.55
CA TYR A 519 14.95 -1.43 -7.27
C TYR A 519 14.45 -2.13 -8.55
N LEU A 520 14.18 -1.39 -9.63
CA LEU A 520 13.82 -1.98 -10.92
C LEU A 520 14.93 -2.86 -11.48
N ASN A 521 16.19 -2.55 -11.15
CA ASN A 521 17.35 -3.38 -11.52
C ASN A 521 17.54 -4.59 -10.58
N GLN A 522 16.72 -4.70 -9.51
CA GLN A 522 16.75 -5.77 -8.52
C GLN A 522 15.55 -6.73 -8.65
N GLY A 523 14.92 -6.74 -9.82
CA GLY A 523 13.85 -7.69 -10.15
C GLY A 523 12.42 -7.19 -9.97
N PHE A 524 12.21 -5.92 -9.60
CA PHE A 524 10.88 -5.33 -9.58
C PHE A 524 10.46 -4.86 -10.96
N ASP A 525 9.22 -5.18 -11.33
CA ASP A 525 8.60 -4.71 -12.58
C ASP A 525 7.90 -3.37 -12.38
N ALA A 526 7.49 -3.06 -11.15
CA ALA A 526 6.79 -1.83 -10.79
C ALA A 526 7.08 -1.44 -9.34
N LEU A 527 6.86 -0.17 -9.01
CA LEU A 527 6.80 0.32 -7.64
C LEU A 527 5.45 1.01 -7.37
N ILE A 528 4.97 0.92 -6.14
CA ILE A 528 3.77 1.64 -5.70
C ILE A 528 4.04 3.14 -5.75
N ASN A 529 3.16 3.89 -6.43
CA ASN A 529 3.24 5.33 -6.57
C ASN A 529 2.32 6.01 -5.55
N PHE A 530 2.91 6.53 -4.48
CA PHE A 530 2.18 7.20 -3.39
C PHE A 530 1.68 8.60 -3.76
N ASP A 531 2.31 9.27 -4.73
CA ASP A 531 1.99 10.66 -5.08
C ASP A 531 0.60 10.82 -5.70
N PHE A 532 0.05 9.77 -6.35
CA PHE A 532 -1.26 9.88 -6.97
C PHE A 532 -2.38 10.15 -5.96
N GLN A 533 -2.32 9.56 -4.75
CA GLN A 533 -3.32 9.77 -3.70
C GLN A 533 -3.44 11.24 -3.29
N GLU A 534 -2.33 11.99 -3.25
CA GLU A 534 -2.32 13.40 -2.85
C GLU A 534 -3.16 14.30 -3.77
N GLN A 535 -3.24 13.95 -5.06
CA GLN A 535 -3.98 14.70 -6.06
C GLN A 535 -5.35 14.11 -6.42
N ALA A 536 -5.67 12.91 -5.91
CA ALA A 536 -6.87 12.17 -6.29
C ALA A 536 -8.16 12.97 -6.09
N VAL A 537 -8.28 13.76 -5.00
CA VAL A 537 -9.45 14.60 -4.74
C VAL A 537 -9.59 15.71 -5.80
N ALA A 538 -8.52 16.42 -6.13
CA ALA A 538 -8.56 17.47 -7.17
C ALA A 538 -8.87 16.87 -8.55
N ALA A 539 -8.27 15.74 -8.88
CA ALA A 539 -8.51 15.03 -10.14
C ALA A 539 -9.95 14.49 -10.24
N SER A 540 -10.54 14.06 -9.12
CA SER A 540 -11.95 13.62 -9.08
C SER A 540 -12.93 14.76 -9.23
N ASP A 541 -12.62 15.94 -8.70
CA ASP A 541 -13.42 17.17 -8.93
C ASP A 541 -13.30 17.66 -10.36
N CYS A 542 -12.13 17.46 -10.99
CA CYS A 542 -11.85 17.94 -12.36
C CYS A 542 -10.73 17.10 -12.99
N LEU A 543 -11.04 16.28 -13.98
CA LEU A 543 -10.06 15.40 -14.63
C LEU A 543 -8.86 16.18 -15.22
N ALA A 544 -9.07 17.41 -15.69
CA ALA A 544 -8.01 18.28 -16.17
C ALA A 544 -6.95 18.60 -15.07
N ALA A 545 -7.28 18.45 -13.80
CA ALA A 545 -6.31 18.61 -12.73
C ALA A 545 -5.27 17.45 -12.70
N ALA A 546 -5.59 16.30 -13.29
CA ALA A 546 -4.66 15.18 -13.42
C ALA A 546 -3.65 15.34 -14.58
N GLU A 547 -3.87 16.29 -15.50
CA GLU A 547 -3.05 16.45 -16.71
C GLU A 547 -1.54 16.51 -16.44
N PRO A 548 -1.04 17.32 -15.49
CA PRO A 548 0.40 17.38 -15.24
C PRO A 548 0.99 16.01 -14.87
N SER A 549 0.27 15.23 -14.08
CA SER A 549 0.70 13.89 -13.65
C SER A 549 0.57 12.89 -14.78
N TYR A 550 -0.49 12.96 -15.57
CA TYR A 550 -0.66 12.07 -16.73
C TYR A 550 0.48 12.26 -17.74
N ALA A 551 0.81 13.53 -18.06
CA ALA A 551 1.91 13.84 -18.95
C ALA A 551 3.26 13.38 -18.38
N ASP A 552 3.52 13.61 -17.08
CA ASP A 552 4.77 13.18 -16.43
C ASP A 552 4.88 11.65 -16.36
N TYR A 553 3.82 10.94 -15.94
CA TYR A 553 3.83 9.47 -15.82
C TYR A 553 4.03 8.81 -17.20
N ALA A 554 3.27 9.23 -18.22
CA ALA A 554 3.42 8.69 -19.57
C ALA A 554 4.83 8.94 -20.13
N ARG A 555 5.40 10.12 -19.90
CA ARG A 555 6.78 10.46 -20.30
C ARG A 555 7.80 9.53 -19.61
N ARG A 556 7.68 9.34 -18.28
CA ARG A 556 8.60 8.46 -17.51
C ARG A 556 8.54 7.02 -17.98
N LEU A 557 7.33 6.50 -18.24
CA LEU A 557 7.12 5.16 -18.76
C LEU A 557 7.74 4.97 -20.16
N ALA A 558 7.73 6.02 -20.99
CA ALA A 558 8.34 6.00 -22.32
C ALA A 558 9.89 6.12 -22.28
N GLU A 559 10.42 6.94 -21.36
CA GLU A 559 11.85 7.21 -21.23
C GLU A 559 12.64 6.08 -20.56
N THR A 560 11.99 5.27 -19.72
CA THR A 560 12.67 4.23 -18.92
C THR A 560 12.10 2.85 -19.25
N PRO A 561 12.71 2.09 -20.17
CA PRO A 561 12.28 0.73 -20.47
C PRO A 561 12.25 -0.16 -19.21
N GLY A 562 11.17 -0.91 -19.02
CA GLY A 562 10.97 -1.76 -17.84
C GLY A 562 10.45 -1.01 -16.60
N HIS A 563 10.30 0.31 -16.67
CA HIS A 563 9.64 1.08 -15.62
C HIS A 563 8.12 0.93 -15.69
N ASN A 564 7.49 0.70 -14.54
CA ASN A 564 6.06 0.77 -14.39
C ASN A 564 5.71 1.36 -13.01
N LEU A 565 4.52 1.92 -12.93
CA LEU A 565 3.94 2.52 -11.74
C LEU A 565 2.75 1.68 -11.31
N LEU A 566 2.48 1.62 -9.99
CA LEU A 566 1.20 1.16 -9.46
C LEU A 566 0.57 2.31 -8.68
N SER A 567 -0.20 3.15 -9.39
CA SER A 567 -0.87 4.32 -8.79
C SER A 567 -2.14 3.91 -8.06
N TYR A 568 -2.44 4.53 -6.92
CA TYR A 568 -3.62 4.24 -6.10
C TYR A 568 -4.23 5.50 -5.50
N ALA A 569 -5.51 5.43 -5.10
CA ALA A 569 -6.20 6.49 -4.37
C ALA A 569 -6.59 6.08 -2.95
N SER A 570 -6.75 4.78 -2.70
CA SER A 570 -7.02 4.20 -1.38
C SER A 570 -6.01 3.12 -1.06
N SER A 571 -5.61 3.03 0.22
CA SER A 571 -4.72 1.99 0.73
C SER A 571 -5.11 1.61 2.16
N HIS A 572 -4.67 0.44 2.58
CA HIS A 572 -4.82 -0.06 3.95
C HIS A 572 -3.90 0.64 4.96
N ASP A 573 -2.89 1.40 4.51
CA ASP A 573 -1.85 2.05 5.33
C ASP A 573 -1.87 3.58 5.25
N THR A 574 -2.69 4.17 4.39
CA THR A 574 -2.74 5.62 4.21
C THR A 574 -4.14 6.19 4.45
N ALA A 575 -5.02 6.16 3.45
CA ALA A 575 -6.40 6.66 3.57
C ALA A 575 -7.34 5.92 2.64
N LEU A 576 -8.64 5.95 2.92
CA LEU A 576 -9.68 5.64 1.94
C LEU A 576 -10.08 6.91 1.19
N PHE A 577 -10.23 6.80 -0.12
CA PHE A 577 -10.69 7.94 -0.92
C PHE A 577 -12.08 8.43 -0.48
N ASN A 578 -12.98 7.53 -0.11
CA ASN A 578 -14.29 7.91 0.43
C ASN A 578 -14.20 8.81 1.66
N GLN A 579 -13.20 8.60 2.53
CA GLN A 579 -12.92 9.47 3.67
C GLN A 579 -12.42 10.85 3.19
N LEU A 580 -11.46 10.87 2.25
CA LEU A 580 -10.93 12.10 1.67
C LEU A 580 -12.01 12.89 0.92
N ALA A 581 -12.88 12.18 0.21
CA ALA A 581 -14.05 12.74 -0.50
C ALA A 581 -15.21 13.12 0.42
N LYS A 582 -15.14 12.81 1.73
CA LYS A 582 -16.19 13.06 2.73
C LYS A 582 -17.54 12.42 2.38
N GLY A 583 -17.50 11.23 1.78
CA GLY A 583 -18.69 10.48 1.36
C GLY A 583 -19.38 11.02 0.11
N ASP A 584 -18.77 11.92 -0.65
CA ASP A 584 -19.36 12.49 -1.87
C ASP A 584 -19.28 11.49 -3.03
N LEU A 585 -20.42 10.94 -3.44
CA LEU A 585 -20.50 9.98 -4.55
C LEU A 585 -20.18 10.60 -5.92
N THR A 586 -20.29 11.92 -6.08
CA THR A 586 -19.87 12.59 -7.31
C THR A 586 -18.34 12.52 -7.45
N ARG A 587 -17.63 12.75 -6.34
CA ARG A 587 -16.18 12.57 -6.29
C ARG A 587 -15.77 11.10 -6.51
N GLN A 588 -16.53 10.14 -5.96
CA GLN A 588 -16.28 8.72 -6.21
C GLN A 588 -16.41 8.36 -7.71
N ARG A 589 -17.39 8.95 -8.42
CA ARG A 589 -17.48 8.82 -9.89
C ARG A 589 -16.29 9.46 -10.59
N GLY A 590 -15.91 10.67 -10.18
CA GLY A 590 -14.74 11.36 -10.73
C GLY A 590 -13.44 10.59 -10.51
N LEU A 591 -13.30 9.90 -9.36
CA LEU A 591 -12.15 9.05 -9.06
C LEU A 591 -12.02 7.89 -10.06
N ALA A 592 -13.13 7.23 -10.41
CA ALA A 592 -13.10 6.14 -11.41
C ALA A 592 -12.42 6.62 -12.70
N ALA A 593 -12.79 7.81 -13.21
CA ALA A 593 -12.14 8.39 -14.38
C ALA A 593 -10.67 8.75 -14.10
N ALA A 594 -10.39 9.44 -12.98
CA ALA A 594 -9.03 9.90 -12.68
C ALA A 594 -8.03 8.77 -12.45
N LEU A 595 -8.44 7.69 -11.78
CA LEU A 595 -7.56 6.55 -11.49
C LEU A 595 -7.46 5.59 -12.70
N LEU A 596 -8.61 5.13 -13.21
CA LEU A 596 -8.61 4.11 -14.26
C LEU A 596 -8.13 4.62 -15.63
N LEU A 597 -8.02 5.94 -15.84
CA LEU A 597 -7.47 6.53 -17.05
C LEU A 597 -6.03 7.03 -16.87
N ALA A 598 -5.41 6.78 -15.71
CA ALA A 598 -4.03 7.14 -15.46
C ALA A 598 -3.04 6.26 -16.25
N PRO A 599 -1.86 6.80 -16.66
CA PRO A 599 -0.76 6.01 -17.19
C PRO A 599 -0.14 5.11 -16.12
N GLY A 600 0.45 3.99 -16.54
CA GLY A 600 0.97 2.96 -15.66
C GLY A 600 -0.15 2.05 -15.12
N ALA A 601 0.22 0.98 -14.41
CA ALA A 601 -0.74 0.14 -13.71
C ALA A 601 -1.44 0.92 -12.59
N VAL A 602 -2.65 0.51 -12.25
CA VAL A 602 -3.45 1.14 -11.21
C VAL A 602 -3.96 0.12 -10.21
N GLN A 603 -4.01 0.51 -8.93
CA GLN A 603 -4.59 -0.28 -7.86
C GLN A 603 -5.98 0.24 -7.52
N VAL A 604 -6.95 -0.65 -7.51
CA VAL A 604 -8.27 -0.45 -6.91
C VAL A 604 -8.28 -1.18 -5.58
N TYR A 605 -8.43 -0.47 -4.49
CA TYR A 605 -8.56 -1.06 -3.17
C TYR A 605 -10.02 -1.46 -2.94
N TYR A 606 -10.28 -2.68 -2.46
CA TYR A 606 -11.63 -3.22 -2.36
C TYR A 606 -12.60 -2.22 -1.74
N GLY A 607 -13.71 -2.01 -2.42
CA GLY A 607 -14.76 -1.07 -2.03
C GLY A 607 -14.56 0.37 -2.50
N ASP A 608 -13.51 0.71 -3.26
CA ASP A 608 -13.41 2.01 -3.92
C ASP A 608 -14.57 2.18 -4.92
N GLU A 609 -14.92 1.12 -5.63
CA GLU A 609 -16.02 1.08 -6.60
C GLU A 609 -17.42 1.22 -5.98
N SER A 610 -17.54 0.96 -4.68
CA SER A 610 -18.80 1.00 -3.93
C SER A 610 -18.83 2.04 -2.82
N ALA A 611 -17.84 2.95 -2.79
CA ALA A 611 -17.72 4.01 -1.79
C ALA A 611 -17.72 3.47 -0.34
N ARG A 612 -16.99 2.35 -0.09
CA ARG A 612 -16.86 1.74 1.22
C ARG A 612 -16.42 2.75 2.28
N ALA A 613 -17.11 2.76 3.41
CA ALA A 613 -16.87 3.72 4.47
C ALA A 613 -15.64 3.36 5.31
N PHE A 614 -14.96 4.39 5.79
CA PHE A 614 -13.92 4.27 6.80
C PHE A 614 -14.53 3.76 8.12
N GLY A 615 -13.91 2.72 8.69
CA GLY A 615 -14.38 2.05 9.89
C GLY A 615 -13.85 2.67 11.19
N ALA A 616 -14.06 1.95 12.28
CA ALA A 616 -13.49 2.30 13.58
C ALA A 616 -11.97 2.16 13.56
N SER A 617 -11.25 3.03 14.25
CA SER A 617 -9.78 3.10 14.24
C SER A 617 -9.12 2.93 15.61
N GLY A 618 -9.83 3.19 16.71
CA GLY A 618 -9.14 3.28 18.00
C GLY A 618 -8.09 4.40 17.99
N SER A 619 -6.93 4.12 18.56
CA SER A 619 -5.79 5.05 18.53
C SER A 619 -4.87 4.89 17.30
N ASP A 620 -5.14 3.94 16.42
CA ASP A 620 -4.47 3.82 15.12
C ASP A 620 -5.25 4.59 14.05
N PRO A 621 -4.71 5.70 13.50
CA PRO A 621 -5.44 6.55 12.55
C PRO A 621 -5.75 5.85 11.22
N TYR A 622 -5.09 4.75 10.91
CA TYR A 622 -5.26 4.04 9.64
C TYR A 622 -6.08 2.75 9.76
N GLN A 623 -6.35 2.26 10.94
CA GLN A 623 -7.07 1.00 11.15
C GLN A 623 -8.45 0.98 10.46
N GLY A 624 -9.16 2.11 10.44
CA GLY A 624 -10.46 2.24 9.80
C GLY A 624 -10.46 2.08 8.27
N THR A 625 -9.28 2.13 7.63
CA THR A 625 -9.14 1.81 6.20
C THR A 625 -9.41 0.32 5.91
N ARG A 626 -9.37 -0.53 6.95
CA ARG A 626 -9.51 -1.98 6.92
C ARG A 626 -10.90 -2.46 7.31
N SER A 627 -11.93 -1.62 7.11
CA SER A 627 -13.35 -1.99 7.31
C SER A 627 -13.77 -3.11 6.37
N SER A 628 -14.81 -3.87 6.72
CA SER A 628 -15.36 -4.93 5.87
C SER A 628 -15.99 -4.37 4.60
N MET A 629 -16.02 -5.19 3.55
CA MET A 629 -16.67 -4.84 2.28
C MET A 629 -18.15 -4.59 2.47
N ASN A 630 -18.66 -3.54 1.87
CA ASN A 630 -20.05 -3.07 2.04
C ASN A 630 -21.06 -3.76 1.09
N TRP A 631 -21.00 -5.11 0.98
CA TRP A 631 -21.86 -5.89 0.09
C TRP A 631 -23.35 -5.58 0.21
N ALA A 632 -23.84 -5.33 1.42
CA ALA A 632 -25.24 -5.03 1.67
C ALA A 632 -25.71 -3.72 1.01
N GLU A 633 -24.79 -2.81 0.68
CA GLU A 633 -25.10 -1.55 0.02
C GLU A 633 -25.15 -1.62 -1.50
N HIS A 634 -24.64 -2.71 -2.10
CA HIS A 634 -24.54 -2.85 -3.56
C HIS A 634 -25.90 -2.82 -4.27
N GLU A 635 -26.99 -3.19 -3.58
CA GLU A 635 -28.33 -3.14 -4.13
C GLU A 635 -28.96 -1.74 -4.07
N ARG A 636 -28.35 -0.79 -3.37
CA ARG A 636 -28.81 0.59 -3.33
C ARG A 636 -28.61 1.25 -4.69
N PRO A 637 -29.61 1.89 -5.31
CA PRO A 637 -29.53 2.40 -6.68
C PRO A 637 -28.35 3.34 -6.93
N GLU A 638 -28.00 4.18 -5.97
CA GLU A 638 -26.88 5.11 -6.06
C GLU A 638 -25.52 4.39 -6.06
N ILE A 639 -25.37 3.32 -5.27
CA ILE A 639 -24.15 2.50 -5.22
C ILE A 639 -24.06 1.58 -6.43
N ALA A 640 -25.16 0.92 -6.80
CA ALA A 640 -25.22 0.12 -8.02
C ALA A 640 -24.82 0.94 -9.26
N GLY A 641 -25.34 2.17 -9.36
CA GLY A 641 -24.97 3.08 -10.46
C GLY A 641 -23.52 3.58 -10.39
N LEU A 642 -22.92 3.64 -9.20
CA LEU A 642 -21.50 3.95 -9.03
C LEU A 642 -20.65 2.75 -9.51
N ILE A 643 -20.98 1.53 -9.07
CA ILE A 643 -20.30 0.28 -9.48
C ILE A 643 -20.36 0.13 -11.01
N GLU A 644 -21.55 0.33 -11.62
CA GLU A 644 -21.70 0.27 -13.07
C GLU A 644 -20.77 1.29 -13.78
N HIS A 645 -20.60 2.48 -13.22
CA HIS A 645 -19.70 3.49 -13.77
C HIS A 645 -18.23 3.02 -13.73
N TRP A 646 -17.77 2.46 -12.60
CA TRP A 646 -16.44 1.87 -12.46
C TRP A 646 -16.24 0.72 -13.46
N GLN A 647 -17.22 -0.18 -13.58
CA GLN A 647 -17.18 -1.30 -14.52
C GLN A 647 -16.99 -0.84 -15.96
N ARG A 648 -17.75 0.16 -16.41
CA ARG A 648 -17.66 0.67 -17.79
C ARG A 648 -16.28 1.27 -18.09
N ILE A 649 -15.70 2.03 -17.18
CA ILE A 649 -14.38 2.62 -17.37
C ILE A 649 -13.29 1.54 -17.27
N GLY A 650 -13.40 0.63 -16.30
CA GLY A 650 -12.45 -0.48 -16.15
C GLY A 650 -12.46 -1.40 -17.38
N GLN A 651 -13.63 -1.76 -17.89
CA GLN A 651 -13.78 -2.54 -19.14
C GLN A 651 -13.22 -1.77 -20.36
N PHE A 652 -13.36 -0.45 -20.42
CA PHE A 652 -12.73 0.36 -21.46
C PHE A 652 -11.20 0.26 -21.35
N ARG A 653 -10.63 0.45 -20.15
CA ARG A 653 -9.19 0.31 -19.93
C ARG A 653 -8.69 -1.09 -20.31
N ALA A 654 -9.39 -2.16 -19.89
CA ALA A 654 -8.99 -3.54 -20.18
C ALA A 654 -8.91 -3.83 -21.70
N ARG A 655 -9.76 -3.16 -22.52
CA ARG A 655 -9.72 -3.30 -23.99
C ARG A 655 -8.64 -2.43 -24.65
N HIS A 656 -8.16 -1.40 -23.98
CA HIS A 656 -7.27 -0.40 -24.55
C HIS A 656 -5.94 -0.27 -23.77
N PRO A 657 -4.94 -1.13 -24.06
CA PRO A 657 -3.60 -1.00 -23.48
C PRO A 657 -2.97 0.38 -23.68
N ALA A 658 -3.41 1.14 -24.67
CA ALA A 658 -2.99 2.51 -24.88
C ALA A 658 -3.25 3.42 -23.66
N ILE A 659 -4.24 3.13 -22.81
CA ILE A 659 -4.56 3.94 -21.63
C ILE A 659 -3.37 3.96 -20.66
N GLY A 660 -2.83 2.80 -20.33
CA GLY A 660 -1.73 2.67 -19.37
C GLY A 660 -0.35 2.80 -19.99
N ALA A 661 -0.17 2.28 -21.22
CA ALA A 661 1.14 2.10 -21.84
C ALA A 661 1.40 3.05 -23.04
N GLY A 662 0.39 3.78 -23.51
CA GLY A 662 0.48 4.60 -24.70
C GLY A 662 1.09 5.96 -24.49
N GLU A 663 1.53 6.57 -25.62
CA GLU A 663 1.94 7.96 -25.65
C GLU A 663 0.77 8.86 -25.27
N HIS A 664 1.02 9.84 -24.40
CA HIS A 664 0.02 10.81 -23.97
C HIS A 664 0.11 12.09 -24.80
N LYS A 665 -1.05 12.56 -25.27
CA LYS A 665 -1.15 13.78 -26.04
C LYS A 665 -2.33 14.64 -25.59
N LEU A 666 -2.05 15.80 -25.04
CA LEU A 666 -3.07 16.79 -24.70
C LEU A 666 -3.66 17.39 -26.00
N LEU A 667 -4.98 17.22 -26.20
CA LEU A 667 -5.70 17.76 -27.36
C LEU A 667 -6.40 19.09 -27.06
N SER A 668 -6.92 19.23 -25.83
CA SER A 668 -7.59 20.45 -25.37
C SER A 668 -7.40 20.64 -23.86
N PRO A 669 -6.76 21.70 -23.40
CA PRO A 669 -6.57 21.99 -21.97
C PRO A 669 -7.79 22.63 -21.29
N GLY A 670 -8.81 23.02 -22.07
CA GLY A 670 -9.95 23.82 -21.61
C GLY A 670 -11.24 23.03 -21.46
N GLN A 671 -12.37 23.65 -21.79
CA GLN A 671 -13.68 23.01 -21.85
C GLN A 671 -14.12 22.85 -23.32
N PRO A 672 -14.29 21.63 -23.82
CA PRO A 672 -13.99 20.37 -23.10
C PRO A 672 -12.48 20.15 -22.89
N TYR A 673 -12.11 19.55 -21.77
CA TYR A 673 -10.78 18.97 -21.60
C TYR A 673 -10.70 17.66 -22.39
N ALA A 674 -9.63 17.46 -23.15
CA ALA A 674 -9.46 16.26 -23.96
C ALA A 674 -7.98 15.88 -24.12
N PHE A 675 -7.71 14.58 -24.03
CA PHE A 675 -6.41 14.00 -24.34
C PHE A 675 -6.55 12.70 -25.13
N ALA A 676 -5.48 12.34 -25.85
CA ALA A 676 -5.37 11.06 -26.54
C ALA A 676 -4.34 10.15 -25.88
N ARG A 677 -4.52 8.85 -26.06
CA ARG A 677 -3.52 7.81 -25.81
C ARG A 677 -3.35 6.96 -27.06
N GLU A 678 -2.10 6.71 -27.45
CA GLU A 678 -1.78 5.95 -28.66
C GLU A 678 -0.71 4.89 -28.37
N LEU A 679 -0.99 3.64 -28.71
CA LEU A 679 -0.07 2.50 -28.64
C LEU A 679 -0.21 1.66 -29.92
N GLY A 680 0.62 1.95 -30.93
CA GLY A 680 0.46 1.35 -32.26
C GLY A 680 -0.92 1.65 -32.86
N GLU A 681 -1.68 0.60 -33.15
CA GLU A 681 -3.04 0.77 -33.71
C GLU A 681 -4.12 1.03 -32.66
N ASP A 682 -3.81 0.80 -31.38
CA ASP A 682 -4.72 1.12 -30.28
C ASP A 682 -4.67 2.61 -29.99
N LYS A 683 -5.79 3.28 -30.23
CA LYS A 683 -5.91 4.73 -30.08
C LYS A 683 -7.23 5.08 -29.43
N VAL A 684 -7.17 5.92 -28.43
CA VAL A 684 -8.37 6.42 -27.73
C VAL A 684 -8.29 7.91 -27.47
N ILE A 685 -9.45 8.54 -27.34
CA ILE A 685 -9.54 9.93 -26.85
C ILE A 685 -10.48 9.95 -25.65
N VAL A 686 -10.02 10.57 -24.59
CA VAL A 686 -10.81 10.87 -23.39
C VAL A 686 -11.21 12.32 -23.41
N VAL A 687 -12.49 12.59 -23.16
CA VAL A 687 -13.04 13.95 -23.14
C VAL A 687 -13.86 14.16 -21.89
N GLN A 688 -13.63 15.25 -21.18
CA GLN A 688 -14.50 15.70 -20.12
C GLN A 688 -15.08 17.07 -20.46
N ALA A 689 -16.41 17.13 -20.56
CA ALA A 689 -17.17 18.33 -20.94
C ALA A 689 -17.33 19.36 -19.81
N ARG A 690 -16.96 19.00 -18.57
CA ARG A 690 -17.01 19.85 -17.38
C ARG A 690 -15.93 20.92 -17.39
#